data_a1de5331643fb2d3fee9f7d3767366a5
#
_entry.id   a1de5331643fb2d3fee9f7d3767366a5
#
_cell.length_a   1.000
_cell.length_b   1.000
_cell.length_c   1.000
_cell.angle_alpha   90.00
_cell.angle_beta   90.00
_cell.angle_gamma   90.00
#
_symmetry.space_group_name_H-M   'P 1'
#
loop_
_entity.id
_entity.type
_entity.pdbx_description
1 polymer ?
#
loop_
_entity_poly.entity_id
_entity_poly.type
_entity_poly.pdbx_seq_one_letter_code
_entity_poly.pdbx_strand_id
1 'polypeptide(L)'
;MKKLFLLVVVVLLGFGSLFANPVDVNTAKSLGLKFVQANFEQTRDLGMQLVYTVKSDNGDDCLYVFNVGSNGFIMLSATDNVRPVLAYSEESLFDASNPYNGVNFMLETYKGSISYAIENNIPSTPEVQAQWKSLENCGNLSSKRGSKVGPISDLKWNQDSPYNLYAPEIADGPGGRCYAGCVATAMSMVMQVHKEPLKGTGSHSYVSRTHHYNLTVNFANATYDWDNMPNTLGGASQTEIEAVALLMYHCGVAVDMDFGGSADGGSGAYSDDVPSRMSQYFGYGYCSKKSRATYTLSNWNSMLKAEFDLGRPVYYSGQSEDGGHAFMCDGYDEDDFMHFNFGWSGSDNGWYAVDAIDFNRNSAAIFNFVPSSVYEGTVKAPENLSVVKTSETSQEANISWKNPVKTMNNQQVSSLDQIVLTRDGVVIATFDNATPGADMSYVDTEVPCFSTFEYKVYAVNGGVKGVSAAASESFGPTCEWKIVATSNNMSGWKGGRVVAYDGAGRELASVTMTSNNPTSFPVDVTLGRVWFEWKQSSDEITSMSFKIKDASGSTVYEYSGSTNDIPSGVLYSGNNGCGNNTQCDTPSDLYATQDGDNIVLSWTGVANPAYGYNIYRDGVLFKLSSSNEFVDEAPAVGGHCYQVCVLCDGGESAFSNEACANAGEGCESGSNLWYELQSNMKPIITWNAPANTEGLSGYYVYRKVNDGEYERIKIVAANKTEYKETKTLEYDNWYTYKVMAYYQDIDCFAAPIKAMYGNQYCVSVYYSVDGVDETASNNVSIYPNPAKDVLSINADNLSSIMIYNSIGQKVLDIVVDTNETTLDITNLESGIYFVRLIADGREVTQKVSIVR
;
A
#
# COMPACT_ATOMS: atom_id res chain seq x y z
N MET A 1 11.45 -61.48 -19.34
CA MET A 1 10.54 -60.54 -18.67
C MET A 1 11.35 -59.79 -17.63
N LYS A 2 11.99 -58.68 -18.01
CA LYS A 2 12.69 -57.80 -17.11
C LYS A 2 11.85 -56.50 -17.00
N LYS A 3 11.33 -56.23 -15.79
CA LYS A 3 10.63 -55.00 -15.46
C LYS A 3 11.65 -53.87 -15.31
N LEU A 4 11.56 -52.89 -16.16
CA LEU A 4 12.32 -51.66 -16.06
C LEU A 4 11.61 -50.76 -15.05
N PHE A 5 12.21 -50.49 -13.90
CA PHE A 5 11.77 -49.49 -12.94
C PHE A 5 12.27 -48.12 -13.44
N LEU A 6 11.35 -47.29 -13.89
CA LEU A 6 11.62 -45.90 -14.20
C LEU A 6 11.55 -45.13 -12.87
N LEU A 7 12.70 -44.72 -12.36
CA LEU A 7 12.82 -43.85 -11.20
C LEU A 7 12.57 -42.42 -11.70
N VAL A 8 11.38 -41.89 -11.48
CA VAL A 8 11.11 -40.47 -11.68
C VAL A 8 11.66 -39.71 -10.47
N VAL A 9 12.80 -39.11 -10.62
CA VAL A 9 13.31 -38.10 -9.66
C VAL A 9 12.50 -36.85 -9.90
N VAL A 10 11.53 -36.61 -9.04
CA VAL A 10 10.88 -35.29 -8.92
C VAL A 10 11.91 -34.38 -8.24
N VAL A 11 12.53 -33.52 -9.02
CA VAL A 11 13.28 -32.37 -8.50
C VAL A 11 12.23 -31.41 -7.94
N LEU A 12 11.99 -31.50 -6.66
CA LEU A 12 11.34 -30.42 -5.92
C LEU A 12 12.31 -29.24 -5.92
N LEU A 13 12.14 -28.33 -6.89
CA LEU A 13 12.61 -26.99 -6.77
C LEU A 13 11.84 -26.41 -5.56
N GLY A 14 12.51 -26.34 -4.43
CA GLY A 14 12.01 -25.64 -3.26
C GLY A 14 11.91 -24.15 -3.58
N PHE A 15 10.76 -23.72 -4.09
CA PHE A 15 10.30 -22.37 -3.81
C PHE A 15 10.12 -22.33 -2.30
N GLY A 16 10.94 -21.57 -1.60
CA GLY A 16 10.65 -21.20 -0.23
C GLY A 16 9.32 -20.49 -0.26
N SER A 17 8.24 -21.22 0.00
CA SER A 17 6.95 -20.63 0.31
C SER A 17 7.20 -19.74 1.51
N LEU A 18 7.04 -18.45 1.34
CA LEU A 18 6.89 -17.50 2.43
C LEU A 18 5.57 -17.87 3.11
N PHE A 19 5.64 -18.84 4.02
CA PHE A 19 4.52 -19.17 4.88
C PHE A 19 4.26 -17.98 5.78
N ALA A 20 2.99 -17.62 5.97
CA ALA A 20 2.54 -16.75 7.03
C ALA A 20 3.20 -17.17 8.35
N ASN A 21 3.96 -16.28 8.97
CA ASN A 21 4.51 -16.56 10.29
C ASN A 21 3.53 -16.06 11.35
N PRO A 22 3.11 -16.93 12.26
CA PRO A 22 2.32 -16.47 13.40
C PRO A 22 3.15 -15.48 14.24
N VAL A 23 2.56 -14.39 14.60
CA VAL A 23 3.13 -13.39 15.51
C VAL A 23 2.57 -13.68 16.91
N ASP A 24 3.41 -14.10 17.83
CA ASP A 24 2.96 -14.37 19.20
C ASP A 24 2.62 -13.09 19.96
N VAL A 25 1.81 -13.24 21.01
CA VAL A 25 1.30 -12.12 21.80
C VAL A 25 2.39 -11.25 22.44
N ASN A 26 3.56 -11.81 22.79
CA ASN A 26 4.64 -11.04 23.40
C ASN A 26 5.39 -10.23 22.34
N THR A 27 5.58 -10.81 21.17
CA THR A 27 6.13 -10.11 20.00
C THR A 27 5.20 -8.97 19.59
N ALA A 28 3.90 -9.24 19.44
CA ALA A 28 2.89 -8.22 19.15
C ALA A 28 2.90 -7.10 20.20
N LYS A 29 2.93 -7.46 21.50
CA LYS A 29 3.01 -6.47 22.59
C LYS A 29 4.26 -5.60 22.51
N SER A 30 5.42 -6.21 22.20
CA SER A 30 6.68 -5.47 22.08
C SER A 30 6.65 -4.47 20.92
N LEU A 31 6.10 -4.87 19.79
CA LEU A 31 5.94 -4.02 18.60
C LEU A 31 4.88 -2.92 18.82
N GLY A 32 3.75 -3.29 19.42
CA GLY A 32 2.71 -2.34 19.80
C GLY A 32 3.22 -1.27 20.77
N LEU A 33 4.07 -1.61 21.71
CA LEU A 33 4.69 -0.64 22.62
C LEU A 33 5.56 0.35 21.86
N LYS A 34 6.29 -0.08 20.84
CA LYS A 34 7.09 0.84 20.00
C LYS A 34 6.19 1.79 19.21
N PHE A 35 5.10 1.26 18.60
CA PHE A 35 4.13 2.11 17.90
C PHE A 35 3.53 3.16 18.83
N VAL A 36 3.08 2.77 20.00
CA VAL A 36 2.49 3.66 21.01
C VAL A 36 3.51 4.72 21.46
N GLN A 37 4.77 4.35 21.68
CA GLN A 37 5.83 5.28 22.06
C GLN A 37 6.16 6.30 20.96
N ALA A 38 6.00 5.93 19.69
CA ALA A 38 6.30 6.79 18.55
C ALA A 38 5.13 7.70 18.16
N ASN A 39 3.87 7.26 18.40
CA ASN A 39 2.68 7.88 17.80
C ASN A 39 1.71 8.48 18.81
N PHE A 40 1.76 8.11 20.11
CA PHE A 40 0.84 8.65 21.10
C PHE A 40 1.43 9.92 21.74
N GLU A 41 0.58 10.95 21.86
CA GLU A 41 0.99 12.25 22.46
C GLU A 41 1.29 12.14 23.95
N GLN A 42 0.64 11.23 24.68
CA GLN A 42 0.86 11.02 26.10
C GLN A 42 1.94 9.98 26.34
N THR A 43 3.13 10.43 26.74
CA THR A 43 4.30 9.55 26.98
C THR A 43 4.40 9.01 28.42
N ARG A 44 3.44 9.30 29.30
CA ARG A 44 3.46 8.85 30.71
C ARG A 44 2.57 7.65 30.91
N ASP A 45 3.14 6.59 31.47
CA ASP A 45 2.46 5.33 31.83
C ASP A 45 1.84 4.57 30.65
N LEU A 46 2.70 4.19 29.71
CA LEU A 46 2.33 3.39 28.52
C LEU A 46 2.21 1.88 28.84
N GLY A 47 1.73 1.54 30.04
CA GLY A 47 1.45 0.15 30.39
C GLY A 47 0.47 -0.48 29.39
N MET A 48 0.89 -1.58 28.72
CA MET A 48 0.03 -2.33 27.81
C MET A 48 -0.49 -3.60 28.47
N GLN A 49 -1.80 -3.77 28.48
CA GLN A 49 -2.50 -4.95 28.99
C GLN A 49 -3.30 -5.62 27.87
N LEU A 50 -3.06 -6.91 27.64
CA LEU A 50 -3.91 -7.71 26.73
C LEU A 50 -5.30 -7.82 27.33
N VAL A 51 -6.33 -7.40 26.60
CA VAL A 51 -7.74 -7.42 27.04
C VAL A 51 -8.60 -8.33 26.17
N TYR A 52 -8.20 -8.56 24.91
CA TYR A 52 -8.96 -9.41 24.01
C TYR A 52 -8.06 -10.10 22.99
N THR A 53 -8.47 -11.29 22.54
CA THR A 53 -7.86 -12.02 21.43
C THR A 53 -8.96 -12.52 20.51
N VAL A 54 -8.94 -12.11 19.27
CA VAL A 54 -9.86 -12.60 18.24
C VAL A 54 -9.26 -13.84 17.61
N LYS A 55 -10.07 -14.90 17.50
CA LYS A 55 -9.66 -16.18 16.90
C LYS A 55 -10.46 -16.48 15.64
N SER A 56 -9.83 -17.17 14.70
CA SER A 56 -10.49 -17.80 13.57
C SER A 56 -11.43 -18.92 14.04
N ASP A 57 -12.28 -19.38 13.16
CA ASP A 57 -13.16 -20.53 13.45
C ASP A 57 -12.35 -21.85 13.63
N ASN A 58 -11.13 -21.90 13.11
CA ASN A 58 -10.19 -23.00 13.30
C ASN A 58 -9.40 -22.88 14.62
N GLY A 59 -9.54 -21.80 15.37
CA GLY A 59 -8.90 -21.56 16.66
C GLY A 59 -7.56 -20.82 16.60
N ASP A 60 -7.10 -20.42 15.40
CA ASP A 60 -5.87 -19.64 15.24
C ASP A 60 -6.10 -18.19 15.74
N ASP A 61 -5.07 -17.61 16.35
CA ASP A 61 -5.12 -16.20 16.75
C ASP A 61 -5.08 -15.33 15.49
N CYS A 62 -6.08 -14.42 15.35
CA CYS A 62 -6.16 -13.46 14.26
C CYS A 62 -5.56 -12.11 14.65
N LEU A 63 -5.95 -11.59 15.82
CA LEU A 63 -5.43 -10.32 16.32
C LEU A 63 -5.49 -10.26 17.85
N TYR A 64 -4.68 -9.37 18.39
CA TYR A 64 -4.61 -9.05 19.81
C TYR A 64 -5.03 -7.61 20.06
N VAL A 65 -5.84 -7.38 21.10
CA VAL A 65 -6.22 -6.05 21.55
C VAL A 65 -5.57 -5.78 22.89
N PHE A 66 -4.80 -4.71 22.97
CA PHE A 66 -4.18 -4.25 24.21
C PHE A 66 -4.77 -2.90 24.60
N ASN A 67 -5.19 -2.76 25.86
CA ASN A 67 -5.41 -1.44 26.42
C ASN A 67 -4.09 -0.80 26.80
N VAL A 68 -3.97 0.51 26.58
CA VAL A 68 -2.77 1.31 26.75
C VAL A 68 -3.03 2.42 27.77
N GLY A 69 -2.25 2.42 28.84
CA GLY A 69 -2.44 3.40 29.91
C GLY A 69 -3.84 3.39 30.48
N SER A 70 -4.39 4.58 30.72
CA SER A 70 -5.73 4.77 31.30
C SER A 70 -6.82 5.09 30.28
N ASN A 71 -6.48 5.35 29.02
CA ASN A 71 -7.45 5.88 28.05
C ASN A 71 -7.11 5.54 26.57
N GLY A 72 -6.34 4.52 26.31
CA GLY A 72 -5.99 4.13 24.95
C GLY A 72 -6.07 2.64 24.70
N PHE A 73 -6.09 2.24 23.42
CA PHE A 73 -5.92 0.86 23.01
C PHE A 73 -5.14 0.76 21.69
N ILE A 74 -4.64 -0.45 21.40
CA ILE A 74 -4.05 -0.81 20.11
C ILE A 74 -4.48 -2.23 19.72
N MET A 75 -4.79 -2.44 18.43
CA MET A 75 -5.09 -3.74 17.82
C MET A 75 -3.95 -4.14 16.90
N LEU A 76 -3.40 -5.33 17.10
CA LEU A 76 -2.25 -5.85 16.39
C LEU A 76 -2.57 -7.18 15.75
N SER A 77 -2.12 -7.38 14.52
CA SER A 77 -2.27 -8.66 13.83
C SER A 77 -1.46 -9.76 14.51
N ALA A 78 -2.01 -10.98 14.54
CA ALA A 78 -1.32 -12.19 15.00
C ALA A 78 -0.60 -12.94 13.86
N THR A 79 -0.46 -12.33 12.69
CA THR A 79 0.24 -12.89 11.53
C THR A 79 0.94 -11.79 10.74
N ASP A 80 2.09 -12.11 10.13
CA ASP A 80 2.91 -11.14 9.39
C ASP A 80 2.51 -10.98 7.91
N ASN A 81 1.50 -11.70 7.42
CA ASN A 81 0.99 -11.56 6.06
C ASN A 81 -0.07 -10.46 5.87
N VAL A 82 -0.49 -9.80 6.93
CA VAL A 82 -1.34 -8.60 6.87
C VAL A 82 -0.67 -7.45 7.62
N ARG A 83 -1.22 -6.24 7.48
CA ARG A 83 -0.65 -5.05 8.15
C ARG A 83 -0.53 -5.27 9.68
N PRO A 84 0.57 -4.79 10.31
CA PRO A 84 0.84 -5.07 11.73
C PRO A 84 -0.12 -4.41 12.70
N VAL A 85 -0.44 -3.13 12.49
CA VAL A 85 -1.39 -2.36 13.30
C VAL A 85 -2.70 -2.26 12.54
N LEU A 86 -3.80 -2.65 13.19
CA LEU A 86 -5.14 -2.66 12.62
C LEU A 86 -5.97 -1.48 13.10
N ALA A 87 -5.78 -1.08 14.35
CA ALA A 87 -6.43 0.09 14.93
C ALA A 87 -5.66 0.59 16.15
N TYR A 88 -5.88 1.86 16.51
CA TYR A 88 -5.39 2.44 17.76
C TYR A 88 -6.29 3.59 18.23
N SER A 89 -6.25 3.89 19.51
CA SER A 89 -6.95 5.02 20.10
C SER A 89 -6.15 5.61 21.25
N GLU A 90 -6.22 6.94 21.41
CA GLU A 90 -5.72 7.67 22.58
C GLU A 90 -6.86 8.24 23.44
N GLU A 91 -8.11 8.03 23.00
CA GLU A 91 -9.28 8.67 23.59
C GLU A 91 -10.24 7.70 24.29
N SER A 92 -10.09 6.39 24.09
CA SER A 92 -10.92 5.37 24.75
C SER A 92 -10.15 4.08 25.02
N LEU A 93 -10.55 3.38 26.09
CA LEU A 93 -10.19 1.98 26.31
C LEU A 93 -11.09 1.09 25.43
N PHE A 94 -10.56 -0.06 25.04
CA PHE A 94 -11.37 -1.11 24.41
C PHE A 94 -12.19 -1.85 25.48
N ASP A 95 -13.53 -1.94 25.25
CA ASP A 95 -14.46 -2.64 26.13
C ASP A 95 -14.97 -3.95 25.48
N ALA A 96 -14.28 -5.05 25.77
CA ALA A 96 -14.67 -6.38 25.31
C ALA A 96 -16.02 -6.89 25.87
N SER A 97 -16.58 -6.25 26.87
CA SER A 97 -17.83 -6.67 27.53
C SER A 97 -19.08 -6.12 26.86
N ASN A 98 -18.95 -5.16 25.94
CA ASN A 98 -20.11 -4.55 25.24
C ASN A 98 -20.33 -5.19 23.87
N PRO A 99 -21.25 -6.16 23.74
CA PRO A 99 -21.47 -6.88 22.49
C PRO A 99 -22.21 -6.05 21.42
N TYR A 100 -22.65 -4.85 21.74
CA TYR A 100 -23.44 -3.98 20.85
C TYR A 100 -22.67 -2.77 20.31
N ASN A 101 -21.39 -2.67 20.63
CA ASN A 101 -20.59 -1.55 20.15
C ASN A 101 -20.24 -1.74 18.67
N GLY A 102 -20.11 -0.63 17.94
CA GLY A 102 -19.82 -0.64 16.51
C GLY A 102 -18.44 -1.24 16.16
N VAL A 103 -17.56 -1.39 17.15
CA VAL A 103 -16.25 -2.00 16.97
C VAL A 103 -16.34 -3.47 16.57
N ASN A 104 -17.44 -4.18 16.93
CA ASN A 104 -17.63 -5.58 16.52
C ASN A 104 -17.62 -5.73 14.99
N PHE A 105 -18.19 -4.77 14.25
CA PHE A 105 -18.08 -4.76 12.81
C PHE A 105 -16.61 -4.74 12.34
N MET A 106 -15.74 -3.93 12.97
CA MET A 106 -14.32 -3.86 12.63
C MET A 106 -13.58 -5.15 13.03
N LEU A 107 -13.88 -5.71 14.20
CA LEU A 107 -13.29 -6.99 14.63
C LEU A 107 -13.64 -8.13 13.67
N GLU A 108 -14.91 -8.24 13.25
CA GLU A 108 -15.34 -9.25 12.27
C GLU A 108 -14.73 -8.98 10.87
N THR A 109 -14.59 -7.71 10.47
CA THR A 109 -13.88 -7.33 9.25
C THR A 109 -12.43 -7.82 9.28
N TYR A 110 -11.71 -7.59 10.37
CA TYR A 110 -10.32 -8.03 10.53
C TYR A 110 -10.23 -9.55 10.69
N LYS A 111 -11.09 -10.16 11.50
CA LYS A 111 -11.16 -11.62 11.64
C LYS A 111 -11.31 -12.29 10.27
N GLY A 112 -12.27 -11.85 9.47
CA GLY A 112 -12.53 -12.41 8.15
C GLY A 112 -11.33 -12.30 7.22
N SER A 113 -10.73 -11.11 7.11
CA SER A 113 -9.57 -10.89 6.25
C SER A 113 -8.31 -11.64 6.73
N ILE A 114 -8.06 -11.70 8.03
CA ILE A 114 -6.89 -12.37 8.61
C ILE A 114 -7.06 -13.89 8.53
N SER A 115 -8.25 -14.42 8.88
CA SER A 115 -8.54 -15.85 8.74
C SER A 115 -8.36 -16.32 7.30
N TYR A 116 -8.88 -15.54 6.35
CA TYR A 116 -8.70 -15.80 4.93
C TYR A 116 -7.20 -15.81 4.56
N ALA A 117 -6.44 -14.83 5.04
CA ALA A 117 -5.00 -14.73 4.76
C ALA A 117 -4.23 -15.94 5.34
N ILE A 118 -4.56 -16.40 6.55
CA ILE A 118 -3.93 -17.57 7.19
C ILE A 118 -4.32 -18.86 6.45
N GLU A 119 -5.61 -19.08 6.23
CA GLU A 119 -6.13 -20.33 5.65
C GLU A 119 -5.67 -20.55 4.20
N ASN A 120 -5.50 -19.46 3.46
CA ASN A 120 -5.08 -19.51 2.06
C ASN A 120 -3.58 -19.25 1.87
N ASN A 121 -2.80 -19.16 2.97
CA ASN A 121 -1.36 -18.90 2.92
C ASN A 121 -1.02 -17.69 2.04
N ILE A 122 -1.79 -16.58 2.19
CA ILE A 122 -1.60 -15.35 1.44
C ILE A 122 -0.22 -14.77 1.78
N PRO A 123 0.70 -14.61 0.84
CA PRO A 123 2.00 -14.04 1.14
C PRO A 123 1.86 -12.57 1.52
N SER A 124 2.71 -12.10 2.40
CA SER A 124 2.83 -10.68 2.73
C SER A 124 3.19 -9.87 1.50
N THR A 125 2.46 -8.80 1.24
CA THR A 125 2.84 -7.86 0.17
C THR A 125 4.11 -7.09 0.54
N PRO A 126 4.87 -6.55 -0.43
CA PRO A 126 6.03 -5.71 -0.14
C PRO A 126 5.71 -4.52 0.80
N GLU A 127 4.51 -3.94 0.67
CA GLU A 127 4.05 -2.87 1.56
C GLU A 127 3.84 -3.36 2.98
N VAL A 128 3.17 -4.49 3.16
CA VAL A 128 2.96 -5.10 4.48
C VAL A 128 4.29 -5.47 5.12
N GLN A 129 5.21 -6.07 4.35
CA GLN A 129 6.57 -6.37 4.83
C GLN A 129 7.32 -5.10 5.26
N ALA A 130 7.19 -4.02 4.47
CA ALA A 130 7.77 -2.73 4.79
C ALA A 130 7.17 -2.16 6.09
N GLN A 131 5.84 -2.28 6.30
CA GLN A 131 5.18 -1.85 7.53
C GLN A 131 5.67 -2.63 8.77
N TRP A 132 5.74 -3.95 8.70
CA TRP A 132 6.30 -4.78 9.78
C TRP A 132 7.73 -4.39 10.10
N LYS A 133 8.54 -4.23 9.06
CA LYS A 133 9.94 -3.82 9.17
C LYS A 133 10.09 -2.40 9.75
N SER A 134 9.27 -1.46 9.32
CA SER A 134 9.25 -0.10 9.84
C SER A 134 8.84 -0.08 11.31
N LEU A 135 7.78 -0.81 11.66
CA LEU A 135 7.32 -0.94 13.05
C LEU A 135 8.39 -1.55 13.97
N GLU A 136 9.09 -2.58 13.49
CA GLU A 136 10.23 -3.15 14.23
C GLU A 136 11.38 -2.16 14.42
N ASN A 137 11.61 -1.28 13.45
CA ASN A 137 12.75 -0.38 13.42
C ASN A 137 12.54 0.87 14.25
N CYS A 138 11.44 1.59 14.01
CA CYS A 138 11.21 2.93 14.53
C CYS A 138 9.86 3.12 15.21
N GLY A 139 9.01 2.08 15.25
CA GLY A 139 7.67 2.17 15.82
C GLY A 139 6.62 2.78 14.90
N ASN A 140 6.98 3.26 13.73
CA ASN A 140 6.08 3.81 12.70
C ASN A 140 5.79 2.76 11.62
N LEU A 141 4.67 2.88 10.90
CA LEU A 141 4.30 1.98 9.81
C LEU A 141 4.90 2.42 8.47
N SER A 142 5.13 3.71 8.30
CA SER A 142 5.74 4.25 7.09
C SER A 142 6.77 5.33 7.42
N SER A 143 7.68 5.58 6.47
CA SER A 143 8.59 6.73 6.52
C SER A 143 7.95 8.01 5.96
N LYS A 144 6.68 7.95 5.57
CA LYS A 144 5.96 9.10 5.01
C LYS A 144 5.56 10.04 6.15
N ARG A 145 6.00 11.29 6.12
CA ARG A 145 5.39 12.38 6.85
C ARG A 145 4.14 12.82 6.09
N GLY A 146 3.02 12.14 6.33
CA GLY A 146 1.71 12.60 5.90
C GLY A 146 1.15 13.64 6.87
N SER A 147 0.06 14.30 6.48
CA SER A 147 -0.71 15.13 7.38
C SER A 147 -1.84 14.32 7.99
N LYS A 148 -1.93 14.31 9.32
CA LYS A 148 -3.12 13.83 10.04
C LYS A 148 -4.21 14.90 9.90
N VAL A 149 -5.41 14.50 9.47
CA VAL A 149 -6.58 15.36 9.32
C VAL A 149 -7.70 14.85 10.23
N GLY A 150 -8.19 15.68 11.10
CA GLY A 150 -9.23 15.30 12.05
C GLY A 150 -8.68 14.71 13.37
N PRO A 151 -9.54 14.14 14.24
CA PRO A 151 -10.99 14.09 14.04
C PRO A 151 -11.62 15.47 13.86
N ILE A 152 -12.63 15.57 12.98
CA ILE A 152 -13.34 16.82 12.71
C ILE A 152 -14.23 17.20 13.89
N SER A 153 -14.62 16.21 14.70
CA SER A 153 -15.58 16.37 15.78
C SER A 153 -15.18 15.62 17.06
N ASP A 154 -15.40 16.25 18.21
CA ASP A 154 -15.23 15.66 19.56
C ASP A 154 -16.53 15.06 20.12
N LEU A 155 -17.54 14.79 19.29
CA LEU A 155 -18.83 14.28 19.73
C LEU A 155 -18.68 12.90 20.38
N LYS A 156 -19.34 12.73 21.53
CA LYS A 156 -19.44 11.46 22.27
C LYS A 156 -20.92 11.13 22.53
N TRP A 157 -21.70 11.13 21.45
CA TRP A 157 -23.12 10.82 21.53
C TRP A 157 -23.38 9.31 21.63
N ASN A 158 -24.58 8.95 22.05
CA ASN A 158 -25.01 7.58 22.29
C ASN A 158 -26.45 7.39 21.77
N GLN A 159 -26.99 6.16 21.86
CA GLN A 159 -28.31 5.77 21.39
C GLN A 159 -29.27 5.46 22.56
N ASP A 160 -28.75 5.35 23.78
CA ASP A 160 -29.48 5.04 24.99
C ASP A 160 -29.98 6.29 25.75
N SER A 161 -30.45 6.14 27.00
CA SER A 161 -30.85 7.27 27.83
C SER A 161 -29.67 8.17 28.23
N PRO A 162 -29.77 9.50 28.07
CA PRO A 162 -30.98 10.27 27.77
C PRO A 162 -31.16 10.67 26.29
N TYR A 163 -30.34 10.17 25.38
CA TYR A 163 -30.38 10.49 23.94
C TYR A 163 -31.70 10.03 23.27
N ASN A 164 -32.35 8.99 23.83
CA ASN A 164 -33.60 8.40 23.34
C ASN A 164 -34.86 9.01 23.96
N LEU A 165 -34.79 10.20 24.55
CA LEU A 165 -35.90 10.82 25.33
C LEU A 165 -37.22 10.85 24.60
N TYR A 166 -37.24 11.02 23.28
CA TYR A 166 -38.47 11.08 22.47
C TYR A 166 -38.82 9.76 21.78
N ALA A 167 -37.97 8.73 21.89
CA ALA A 167 -38.28 7.41 21.35
C ALA A 167 -39.51 6.78 22.05
N PRO A 168 -40.25 5.87 21.41
CA PRO A 168 -41.39 5.16 22.01
C PRO A 168 -41.03 4.46 23.32
N GLU A 169 -41.99 4.33 24.22
CA GLU A 169 -41.81 3.62 25.49
C GLU A 169 -41.76 2.11 25.27
N ILE A 170 -40.82 1.43 25.94
CA ILE A 170 -40.68 -0.02 25.98
C ILE A 170 -39.99 -0.44 27.26
N ALA A 171 -40.51 -1.50 27.90
CA ALA A 171 -40.10 -1.84 29.27
C ALA A 171 -38.64 -2.32 29.39
N ASP A 172 -38.11 -2.95 28.38
CA ASP A 172 -36.75 -3.51 28.35
C ASP A 172 -35.72 -2.61 27.67
N GLY A 173 -36.13 -1.40 27.29
CA GLY A 173 -35.24 -0.41 26.69
C GLY A 173 -34.52 0.48 27.71
N PRO A 174 -33.43 1.16 27.30
CA PRO A 174 -32.66 2.04 28.19
C PRO A 174 -33.51 3.24 28.63
N GLY A 175 -33.62 3.41 29.96
CA GLY A 175 -34.48 4.44 30.54
C GLY A 175 -35.98 4.21 30.31
N GLY A 176 -36.41 2.98 29.97
CA GLY A 176 -37.82 2.64 29.70
C GLY A 176 -38.29 3.06 28.29
N ARG A 177 -37.37 3.27 27.34
CA ARG A 177 -37.65 3.69 25.98
C ARG A 177 -36.83 2.89 24.97
N CYS A 178 -37.33 2.81 23.74
CA CYS A 178 -36.55 2.25 22.63
C CYS A 178 -35.22 2.99 22.43
N TYR A 179 -34.21 2.31 21.90
CA TYR A 179 -32.97 2.96 21.48
C TYR A 179 -33.27 4.02 20.42
N ALA A 180 -32.45 5.09 20.34
CA ALA A 180 -32.57 6.06 19.26
C ALA A 180 -32.21 5.44 17.89
N GLY A 181 -31.32 4.45 17.88
CA GLY A 181 -30.89 3.70 16.72
C GLY A 181 -29.64 4.29 16.04
N CYS A 182 -28.71 3.41 15.60
CA CYS A 182 -27.42 3.80 15.07
C CYS A 182 -27.51 4.69 13.82
N VAL A 183 -28.47 4.42 12.92
CA VAL A 183 -28.70 5.23 11.72
C VAL A 183 -29.04 6.68 12.09
N ALA A 184 -29.99 6.87 13.03
CA ALA A 184 -30.39 8.20 13.50
C ALA A 184 -29.22 8.90 14.21
N THR A 185 -28.45 8.18 15.02
CA THR A 185 -27.30 8.72 15.74
C THR A 185 -26.21 9.18 14.78
N ALA A 186 -25.84 8.35 13.80
CA ALA A 186 -24.83 8.70 12.79
C ALA A 186 -25.27 9.91 11.94
N MET A 187 -26.53 9.95 11.49
CA MET A 187 -27.10 11.12 10.81
C MET A 187 -26.99 12.38 11.65
N SER A 188 -27.39 12.29 12.92
CA SER A 188 -27.42 13.43 13.84
C SER A 188 -26.01 13.96 14.14
N MET A 189 -25.01 13.07 14.30
CA MET A 189 -23.61 13.46 14.51
C MET A 189 -23.05 14.22 13.32
N VAL A 190 -23.27 13.74 12.08
CA VAL A 190 -22.83 14.46 10.88
C VAL A 190 -23.54 15.82 10.74
N MET A 191 -24.85 15.87 11.03
CA MET A 191 -25.61 17.12 11.01
C MET A 191 -25.12 18.14 12.05
N GLN A 192 -24.75 17.68 13.24
CA GLN A 192 -24.25 18.54 14.31
C GLN A 192 -22.93 19.24 13.93
N VAL A 193 -22.04 18.56 13.20
CA VAL A 193 -20.82 19.19 12.68
C VAL A 193 -21.14 20.38 11.77
N HIS A 194 -22.19 20.25 10.97
CA HIS A 194 -22.61 21.33 10.04
C HIS A 194 -23.52 22.36 10.71
N LYS A 195 -24.19 22.04 11.80
CA LYS A 195 -25.18 22.87 12.49
C LYS A 195 -26.31 23.35 11.58
N GLU A 196 -26.76 22.45 10.69
CA GLU A 196 -27.79 22.71 9.66
C GLU A 196 -28.76 21.50 9.57
N PRO A 197 -30.03 21.70 9.18
CA PRO A 197 -30.68 23.01 8.99
C PRO A 197 -31.14 23.60 10.34
N LEU A 198 -31.45 24.92 10.35
CA LEU A 198 -32.13 25.52 11.51
C LEU A 198 -33.58 24.98 11.64
N LYS A 199 -34.19 24.68 10.50
CA LYS A 199 -35.55 24.08 10.40
C LYS A 199 -35.60 23.02 9.33
N GLY A 200 -36.31 21.95 9.61
CA GLY A 200 -36.59 20.92 8.60
C GLY A 200 -37.69 21.34 7.61
N THR A 201 -38.06 20.43 6.73
CA THR A 201 -39.05 20.65 5.66
C THR A 201 -40.07 19.52 5.64
N GLY A 202 -41.38 19.87 5.46
CA GLY A 202 -42.42 18.89 5.29
C GLY A 202 -42.75 18.11 6.56
N SER A 203 -43.45 16.99 6.39
CA SER A 203 -43.85 16.07 7.46
C SER A 203 -43.75 14.62 6.99
N HIS A 204 -43.63 13.69 7.92
CA HIS A 204 -43.62 12.26 7.68
C HIS A 204 -44.40 11.50 8.72
N SER A 205 -45.10 10.42 8.28
CA SER A 205 -45.84 9.52 9.17
C SER A 205 -45.73 8.09 8.66
N TYR A 206 -45.52 7.16 9.59
CA TYR A 206 -45.46 5.72 9.28
C TYR A 206 -45.85 4.90 10.51
N VAL A 207 -46.01 3.59 10.34
CA VAL A 207 -46.22 2.60 11.40
C VAL A 207 -44.99 1.71 11.45
N SER A 208 -44.32 1.60 12.61
CA SER A 208 -43.11 0.75 12.75
C SER A 208 -43.47 -0.74 12.55
N ARG A 209 -42.50 -1.52 12.07
CA ARG A 209 -42.74 -2.90 11.62
C ARG A 209 -43.01 -3.87 12.79
N THR A 210 -42.16 -3.82 13.83
CA THR A 210 -42.19 -4.81 14.92
C THR A 210 -43.25 -4.47 15.96
N HIS A 211 -43.27 -3.27 16.53
CA HIS A 211 -44.16 -2.88 17.63
C HIS A 211 -45.38 -2.06 17.17
N HIS A 212 -45.49 -1.77 15.87
CA HIS A 212 -46.62 -1.04 15.27
C HIS A 212 -46.87 0.34 15.91
N TYR A 213 -45.80 1.05 16.29
CA TYR A 213 -45.91 2.42 16.76
C TYR A 213 -46.36 3.33 15.64
N ASN A 214 -47.38 4.17 15.91
CA ASN A 214 -47.79 5.23 14.97
C ASN A 214 -46.89 6.46 15.20
N LEU A 215 -46.03 6.75 14.28
CA LEU A 215 -45.02 7.79 14.39
C LEU A 215 -45.32 8.90 13.40
N THR A 216 -45.25 10.15 13.86
CA THR A 216 -45.51 11.32 13.02
C THR A 216 -44.62 12.48 13.45
N VAL A 217 -43.93 13.10 12.52
CA VAL A 217 -43.13 14.32 12.72
C VAL A 217 -43.47 15.34 11.65
N ASN A 218 -43.67 16.58 12.09
CA ASN A 218 -43.70 17.75 11.19
C ASN A 218 -42.37 18.51 11.31
N PHE A 219 -41.44 18.21 10.41
CA PHE A 219 -40.12 18.81 10.40
C PHE A 219 -40.15 20.32 10.18
N ALA A 220 -41.10 20.84 9.39
CA ALA A 220 -41.25 22.25 9.13
C ALA A 220 -41.61 23.10 10.38
N ASN A 221 -42.15 22.48 11.42
CA ASN A 221 -42.47 23.12 12.67
C ASN A 221 -41.34 23.02 13.71
N ALA A 222 -40.36 22.17 13.48
CA ALA A 222 -39.23 21.97 14.37
C ALA A 222 -38.13 23.01 14.13
N THR A 223 -37.55 23.48 15.23
CA THR A 223 -36.29 24.28 15.20
C THR A 223 -35.23 23.49 15.93
N TYR A 224 -34.07 23.28 15.28
CA TYR A 224 -32.96 22.58 15.87
C TYR A 224 -32.03 23.59 16.55
N ASP A 225 -31.87 23.44 17.85
CA ASP A 225 -31.11 24.35 18.68
C ASP A 225 -29.65 23.84 18.81
N TRP A 226 -28.87 24.08 17.76
CA TRP A 226 -27.52 23.58 17.63
C TRP A 226 -26.58 24.04 18.74
N ASP A 227 -26.79 25.23 19.31
CA ASP A 227 -25.93 25.79 20.36
C ASP A 227 -26.19 25.08 21.73
N ASN A 228 -27.32 24.41 21.88
CA ASN A 228 -27.66 23.57 23.01
C ASN A 228 -27.46 22.06 22.73
N MET A 229 -26.63 21.70 21.75
CA MET A 229 -26.24 20.32 21.45
C MET A 229 -24.76 20.11 21.82
N PRO A 230 -24.42 19.82 23.09
CA PRO A 230 -23.06 19.64 23.56
C PRO A 230 -22.44 18.34 23.02
N ASN A 231 -21.12 18.19 23.14
CA ASN A 231 -20.39 17.01 22.70
C ASN A 231 -20.78 15.72 23.46
N THR A 232 -21.34 15.85 24.66
CA THR A 232 -21.84 14.73 25.46
C THR A 232 -23.02 15.18 26.34
N LEU A 233 -23.95 14.29 26.65
CA LEU A 233 -25.05 14.54 27.58
C LEU A 233 -24.74 14.13 29.03
N GLY A 234 -23.52 13.70 29.35
CA GLY A 234 -23.08 13.44 30.72
C GLY A 234 -23.07 14.74 31.54
N GLY A 235 -24.05 14.92 32.42
CA GLY A 235 -24.22 16.14 33.20
C GLY A 235 -24.89 17.31 32.49
N ALA A 236 -25.49 17.07 31.33
CA ALA A 236 -26.17 18.08 30.53
C ALA A 236 -27.47 18.56 31.21
N SER A 237 -27.86 19.79 30.92
CA SER A 237 -29.16 20.37 31.32
C SER A 237 -30.31 19.71 30.56
N GLN A 238 -31.54 19.85 31.06
CA GLN A 238 -32.74 19.33 30.39
C GLN A 238 -32.91 19.92 28.98
N THR A 239 -32.57 21.19 28.77
CA THR A 239 -32.63 21.87 27.45
C THR A 239 -31.68 21.22 26.47
N GLU A 240 -30.43 20.91 26.88
CA GLU A 240 -29.44 20.25 26.04
C GLU A 240 -29.85 18.81 25.68
N ILE A 241 -30.39 18.07 26.67
CA ILE A 241 -30.92 16.72 26.45
C ILE A 241 -32.08 16.77 25.44
N GLU A 242 -33.03 17.69 25.59
CA GLU A 242 -34.15 17.83 24.66
C GLU A 242 -33.73 18.21 23.26
N ALA A 243 -32.72 19.10 23.11
CA ALA A 243 -32.20 19.50 21.82
C ALA A 243 -31.61 18.32 21.04
N VAL A 244 -30.71 17.55 21.64
CA VAL A 244 -30.07 16.38 21.02
C VAL A 244 -31.08 15.27 20.74
N ALA A 245 -31.92 14.93 21.74
CA ALA A 245 -32.91 13.84 21.61
C ALA A 245 -33.95 14.16 20.53
N LEU A 246 -34.36 15.42 20.38
CA LEU A 246 -35.28 15.85 19.32
C LEU A 246 -34.71 15.59 17.93
N LEU A 247 -33.45 15.96 17.70
CA LEU A 247 -32.75 15.71 16.43
C LEU A 247 -32.68 14.22 16.13
N MET A 248 -32.25 13.41 17.10
CA MET A 248 -32.13 11.96 16.93
C MET A 248 -33.48 11.31 16.62
N TYR A 249 -34.53 11.67 17.37
CA TYR A 249 -35.89 11.16 17.11
C TYR A 249 -36.36 11.55 15.70
N HIS A 250 -36.14 12.78 15.28
CA HIS A 250 -36.50 13.26 13.93
C HIS A 250 -35.73 12.52 12.86
N CYS A 251 -34.44 12.30 13.02
CA CYS A 251 -33.64 11.48 12.10
C CYS A 251 -34.17 10.04 12.03
N GLY A 252 -34.52 9.44 13.17
CA GLY A 252 -35.13 8.11 13.21
C GLY A 252 -36.49 8.04 12.50
N VAL A 253 -37.38 9.00 12.73
CA VAL A 253 -38.68 9.04 12.04
C VAL A 253 -38.50 9.27 10.52
N ALA A 254 -37.52 10.09 10.12
CA ALA A 254 -37.24 10.35 8.71
C ALA A 254 -36.89 9.08 7.91
N VAL A 255 -36.22 8.12 8.53
CA VAL A 255 -35.75 6.87 7.88
C VAL A 255 -36.63 5.64 8.19
N ASP A 256 -37.87 5.85 8.62
CA ASP A 256 -38.81 4.77 8.97
C ASP A 256 -38.24 3.80 10.03
N MET A 257 -37.58 4.33 11.07
CA MET A 257 -36.94 3.54 12.12
C MET A 257 -37.87 2.52 12.74
N ASP A 258 -37.49 1.27 12.75
CA ASP A 258 -38.15 0.22 13.52
C ASP A 258 -37.65 0.29 14.97
N PHE A 259 -38.28 1.10 15.77
CA PHE A 259 -37.90 1.35 17.15
C PHE A 259 -38.13 0.10 18.02
N GLY A 260 -37.06 -0.31 18.76
CA GLY A 260 -37.08 -1.51 19.60
C GLY A 260 -36.26 -1.36 20.87
N GLY A 261 -36.45 -2.33 21.79
CA GLY A 261 -35.77 -2.48 23.07
C GLY A 261 -34.58 -3.44 22.97
N SER A 262 -34.09 -3.86 24.14
CA SER A 262 -32.93 -4.78 24.20
C SER A 262 -33.29 -6.18 23.69
N ALA A 263 -34.52 -6.64 23.88
CA ALA A 263 -34.97 -7.94 23.40
C ALA A 263 -35.11 -8.00 21.86
N ASP A 264 -35.26 -6.85 21.22
CA ASP A 264 -35.34 -6.72 19.75
C ASP A 264 -33.96 -6.58 19.11
N GLY A 265 -32.89 -6.50 19.90
CA GLY A 265 -31.54 -6.15 19.41
C GLY A 265 -31.36 -4.66 19.11
N GLY A 266 -32.23 -3.80 19.63
CA GLY A 266 -32.23 -2.35 19.46
C GLY A 266 -33.14 -1.85 18.35
N SER A 267 -32.94 -0.59 17.91
CA SER A 267 -33.71 0.06 16.85
C SER A 267 -32.94 0.04 15.52
N GLY A 268 -33.60 -0.28 14.43
CA GLY A 268 -32.95 -0.45 13.10
C GLY A 268 -33.65 0.32 11.97
N ALA A 269 -32.84 0.82 11.02
CA ALA A 269 -33.30 1.42 9.75
C ALA A 269 -32.34 1.11 8.59
N TYR A 270 -32.81 1.29 7.37
CA TYR A 270 -31.98 1.04 6.19
C TYR A 270 -31.16 2.28 5.82
N SER A 271 -29.81 2.14 5.76
CA SER A 271 -28.92 3.22 5.31
C SER A 271 -29.15 3.64 3.86
N ASP A 272 -29.84 2.84 3.05
CA ASP A 272 -30.20 3.17 1.67
C ASP A 272 -31.20 4.33 1.59
N ASP A 273 -32.05 4.49 2.60
CA ASP A 273 -33.06 5.55 2.65
C ASP A 273 -32.47 6.91 3.05
N VAL A 274 -31.32 6.94 3.74
CA VAL A 274 -30.72 8.16 4.30
C VAL A 274 -30.52 9.27 3.25
N PRO A 275 -29.92 9.05 2.05
CA PRO A 275 -29.73 10.14 1.10
C PRO A 275 -31.02 10.82 0.66
N SER A 276 -32.06 10.03 0.38
CA SER A 276 -33.36 10.55 -0.06
C SER A 276 -34.06 11.34 1.05
N ARG A 277 -34.00 10.84 2.29
CA ARG A 277 -34.65 11.46 3.44
C ARG A 277 -33.91 12.72 3.91
N MET A 278 -32.58 12.71 3.84
CA MET A 278 -31.77 13.90 4.11
C MET A 278 -32.08 15.03 3.13
N SER A 279 -32.22 14.71 1.85
CA SER A 279 -32.63 15.68 0.83
C SER A 279 -34.06 16.21 1.09
N GLN A 280 -34.97 15.30 1.41
CA GLN A 280 -36.41 15.62 1.53
C GLN A 280 -36.74 16.47 2.76
N TYR A 281 -36.12 16.18 3.92
CA TYR A 281 -36.53 16.77 5.19
C TYR A 281 -35.53 17.75 5.79
N PHE A 282 -34.24 17.62 5.44
CA PHE A 282 -33.17 18.36 6.10
C PHE A 282 -32.34 19.25 5.16
N GLY A 283 -32.62 19.24 3.86
CA GLY A 283 -31.95 20.12 2.92
C GLY A 283 -30.54 19.67 2.48
N TYR A 284 -30.21 18.38 2.63
CA TYR A 284 -28.94 17.78 2.22
C TYR A 284 -29.10 17.11 0.84
N GLY A 285 -29.26 17.92 -0.19
CA GLY A 285 -29.66 17.44 -1.52
C GLY A 285 -28.60 16.74 -2.35
N TYR A 286 -27.36 16.65 -1.84
CA TYR A 286 -26.21 16.09 -2.60
C TYR A 286 -25.68 14.79 -2.01
N CYS A 287 -26.29 14.26 -0.97
CA CYS A 287 -25.91 13.00 -0.35
C CYS A 287 -25.92 11.85 -1.36
N SER A 288 -24.85 11.04 -1.39
CA SER A 288 -24.70 9.92 -2.30
C SER A 288 -24.10 8.72 -1.58
N LYS A 289 -24.87 7.64 -1.43
CA LYS A 289 -24.37 6.38 -0.88
C LYS A 289 -23.53 5.64 -1.92
N LYS A 290 -22.35 5.17 -1.53
CA LYS A 290 -21.46 4.34 -2.33
C LYS A 290 -21.12 3.07 -1.56
N SER A 291 -21.01 1.95 -2.27
CA SER A 291 -20.59 0.67 -1.70
C SER A 291 -19.09 0.49 -1.86
N ARG A 292 -18.41 0.09 -0.77
CA ARG A 292 -16.98 -0.27 -0.79
C ARG A 292 -16.67 -1.37 -1.80
N ALA A 293 -17.61 -2.26 -2.08
CA ALA A 293 -17.44 -3.36 -3.05
C ALA A 293 -17.10 -2.90 -4.48
N THR A 294 -17.41 -1.65 -4.83
CA THR A 294 -17.16 -1.11 -6.18
C THR A 294 -15.82 -0.39 -6.35
N TYR A 295 -15.02 -0.29 -5.29
CA TYR A 295 -13.76 0.46 -5.28
C TYR A 295 -12.60 -0.38 -4.74
N THR A 296 -11.38 -0.10 -5.16
CA THR A 296 -10.17 -0.59 -4.49
C THR A 296 -10.03 0.06 -3.11
N LEU A 297 -9.23 -0.52 -2.21
CA LEU A 297 -8.98 0.08 -0.90
C LEU A 297 -8.35 1.48 -1.04
N SER A 298 -7.38 1.63 -1.94
CA SER A 298 -6.73 2.92 -2.22
C SER A 298 -7.72 3.97 -2.72
N ASN A 299 -8.56 3.64 -3.70
CA ASN A 299 -9.57 4.57 -4.22
C ASN A 299 -10.61 4.93 -3.16
N TRP A 300 -11.02 3.95 -2.33
CA TRP A 300 -11.94 4.20 -1.23
C TRP A 300 -11.36 5.16 -0.20
N ASN A 301 -10.12 4.91 0.24
CA ASN A 301 -9.41 5.79 1.17
C ASN A 301 -9.24 7.20 0.59
N SER A 302 -8.89 7.30 -0.69
CA SER A 302 -8.76 8.61 -1.38
C SER A 302 -10.06 9.38 -1.41
N MET A 303 -11.20 8.70 -1.61
CA MET A 303 -12.52 9.34 -1.58
C MET A 303 -12.89 9.84 -0.19
N LEU A 304 -12.61 9.06 0.88
CA LEU A 304 -12.83 9.48 2.25
C LEU A 304 -11.96 10.67 2.62
N LYS A 305 -10.66 10.62 2.32
CA LYS A 305 -9.71 11.72 2.55
C LYS A 305 -10.17 13.01 1.88
N ALA A 306 -10.69 12.93 0.64
CA ALA A 306 -11.19 14.10 -0.07
C ALA A 306 -12.38 14.80 0.63
N GLU A 307 -13.22 14.08 1.35
CA GLU A 307 -14.27 14.69 2.19
C GLU A 307 -13.64 15.34 3.44
N PHE A 308 -12.71 14.67 4.11
CA PHE A 308 -12.09 15.17 5.33
C PHE A 308 -11.21 16.41 5.08
N ASP A 309 -10.50 16.47 3.96
CA ASP A 309 -9.75 17.66 3.52
C ASP A 309 -10.65 18.89 3.33
N LEU A 310 -11.94 18.67 3.10
CA LEU A 310 -12.96 19.71 3.00
C LEU A 310 -13.69 19.97 4.34
N GLY A 311 -13.23 19.37 5.43
CA GLY A 311 -13.89 19.46 6.75
C GLY A 311 -15.26 18.79 6.82
N ARG A 312 -15.49 17.74 6.03
CA ARG A 312 -16.79 17.08 5.88
C ARG A 312 -16.73 15.67 6.48
N PRO A 313 -17.40 15.40 7.59
CA PRO A 313 -17.55 14.05 8.11
C PRO A 313 -18.41 13.21 7.17
N VAL A 314 -18.19 11.92 7.19
CA VAL A 314 -18.88 10.95 6.35
C VAL A 314 -19.74 10.03 7.22
N TYR A 315 -21.00 9.82 6.84
CA TYR A 315 -21.80 8.74 7.38
C TYR A 315 -21.24 7.42 6.83
N TYR A 316 -20.78 6.53 7.71
CA TYR A 316 -20.24 5.23 7.36
C TYR A 316 -21.14 4.11 7.89
N SER A 317 -21.22 2.99 7.20
CA SER A 317 -21.99 1.84 7.62
C SER A 317 -21.33 0.54 7.21
N GLY A 318 -21.51 -0.48 8.02
CA GLY A 318 -21.05 -1.83 7.75
C GLY A 318 -22.07 -2.86 8.13
N GLN A 319 -21.92 -4.07 7.63
CA GLN A 319 -22.78 -5.21 7.92
C GLN A 319 -21.94 -6.42 8.28
N SER A 320 -22.26 -7.06 9.40
CA SER A 320 -21.68 -8.33 9.85
C SER A 320 -22.78 -9.39 9.96
N GLU A 321 -22.40 -10.60 10.37
CA GLU A 321 -23.38 -11.69 10.63
C GLU A 321 -24.34 -11.34 11.77
N ASP A 322 -23.87 -10.56 12.76
CA ASP A 322 -24.63 -10.14 13.94
C ASP A 322 -25.54 -8.93 13.68
N GLY A 323 -25.47 -8.30 12.49
CA GLY A 323 -26.28 -7.15 12.11
C GLY A 323 -25.50 -6.02 11.46
N GLY A 324 -26.24 -4.95 11.09
CA GLY A 324 -25.67 -3.73 10.53
C GLY A 324 -25.40 -2.67 11.58
N HIS A 325 -24.37 -1.86 11.39
CA HIS A 325 -24.12 -0.68 12.22
C HIS A 325 -23.80 0.53 11.36
N ALA A 326 -24.28 1.71 11.79
CA ALA A 326 -24.01 2.99 11.18
C ALA A 326 -23.30 3.91 12.19
N PHE A 327 -22.31 4.66 11.75
CA PHE A 327 -21.44 5.49 12.56
C PHE A 327 -20.84 6.64 11.76
N MET A 328 -20.11 7.54 12.38
CA MET A 328 -19.45 8.65 11.71
C MET A 328 -17.98 8.32 11.45
N CYS A 329 -17.49 8.71 10.27
CA CYS A 329 -16.08 8.70 9.92
C CYS A 329 -15.65 10.14 9.66
N ASP A 330 -14.61 10.65 10.33
CA ASP A 330 -14.35 12.08 10.35
C ASP A 330 -12.86 12.47 10.43
N GLY A 331 -11.99 11.62 9.95
CA GLY A 331 -10.57 11.93 9.86
C GLY A 331 -9.73 10.82 9.25
N TYR A 332 -8.47 11.13 8.96
CA TYR A 332 -7.47 10.15 8.53
C TYR A 332 -6.07 10.54 9.03
N ASP A 333 -5.19 9.56 9.14
CA ASP A 333 -3.76 9.78 9.38
C ASP A 333 -2.89 9.43 8.18
N GLU A 334 -1.58 9.60 8.31
CA GLU A 334 -0.58 9.35 7.29
C GLU A 334 -0.48 7.88 6.83
N ASP A 335 -0.88 6.94 7.68
CA ASP A 335 -0.82 5.51 7.41
C ASP A 335 -2.17 4.92 6.95
N ASP A 336 -3.08 5.78 6.46
CA ASP A 336 -4.41 5.39 5.96
C ASP A 336 -5.35 4.80 7.02
N PHE A 337 -5.15 5.12 8.30
CA PHE A 337 -6.19 4.88 9.31
C PHE A 337 -7.26 5.97 9.21
N MET A 338 -8.51 5.54 9.27
CA MET A 338 -9.67 6.43 9.33
C MET A 338 -10.15 6.56 10.77
N HIS A 339 -10.49 7.79 11.18
CA HIS A 339 -11.08 8.00 12.49
C HIS A 339 -12.56 7.65 12.48
N PHE A 340 -12.98 6.75 13.37
CA PHE A 340 -14.38 6.31 13.53
C PHE A 340 -14.92 6.69 14.89
N ASN A 341 -16.13 7.27 14.88
CA ASN A 341 -16.95 7.55 16.03
C ASN A 341 -18.21 6.67 15.97
N PHE A 342 -18.26 5.65 16.80
CA PHE A 342 -19.29 4.61 16.73
C PHE A 342 -20.63 5.01 17.34
N GLY A 343 -20.74 6.17 17.98
CA GLY A 343 -22.00 6.62 18.60
C GLY A 343 -22.35 5.88 19.89
N TRP A 344 -21.34 5.55 20.71
CA TRP A 344 -21.47 4.86 22.01
C TRP A 344 -20.71 5.60 23.12
N SER A 345 -21.06 6.88 23.34
CA SER A 345 -20.42 7.74 24.35
C SER A 345 -18.90 7.88 24.20
N GLY A 346 -18.37 7.66 23.02
CA GLY A 346 -16.94 7.66 22.75
C GLY A 346 -16.24 6.33 23.00
N SER A 347 -16.96 5.29 23.45
CA SER A 347 -16.36 3.95 23.58
C SER A 347 -15.87 3.45 22.24
N ASP A 348 -14.67 2.91 22.25
CA ASP A 348 -13.96 2.34 21.10
C ASP A 348 -13.70 3.34 19.94
N ASN A 349 -14.01 4.63 20.11
CA ASN A 349 -13.59 5.63 19.12
C ASN A 349 -12.08 5.59 18.91
N GLY A 350 -11.65 5.81 17.68
CA GLY A 350 -10.22 5.76 17.35
C GLY A 350 -9.95 5.65 15.86
N TRP A 351 -8.71 5.31 15.56
CA TRP A 351 -8.13 5.22 14.21
C TRP A 351 -8.09 3.76 13.76
N TYR A 352 -8.76 3.46 12.66
CA TYR A 352 -8.96 2.09 12.17
C TYR A 352 -8.54 1.98 10.72
N ALA A 353 -7.81 0.93 10.39
CA ALA A 353 -7.68 0.53 8.98
C ALA A 353 -9.06 0.12 8.45
N VAL A 354 -9.41 0.56 7.27
CA VAL A 354 -10.71 0.16 6.65
C VAL A 354 -10.79 -1.35 6.46
N ASP A 355 -9.64 -2.01 6.24
CA ASP A 355 -9.50 -3.45 6.10
C ASP A 355 -8.08 -3.89 6.50
N ALA A 356 -7.87 -5.14 6.90
CA ALA A 356 -6.54 -5.69 7.15
C ALA A 356 -5.79 -5.97 5.83
N ILE A 357 -6.54 -6.35 4.79
CA ILE A 357 -6.15 -6.47 3.37
C ILE A 357 -7.33 -5.99 2.52
N ASP A 358 -7.18 -5.84 1.20
CA ASP A 358 -8.32 -5.47 0.33
C ASP A 358 -9.30 -6.65 0.13
N PHE A 359 -9.90 -7.12 1.22
CA PHE A 359 -10.73 -8.33 1.27
C PHE A 359 -12.20 -8.03 1.58
N ASN A 360 -12.50 -7.42 2.75
CA ASN A 360 -13.86 -7.20 3.20
C ASN A 360 -14.47 -5.93 2.58
N ARG A 361 -15.62 -6.07 1.94
CA ARG A 361 -16.30 -5.01 1.20
C ARG A 361 -17.74 -4.79 1.63
N ASN A 362 -18.14 -5.32 2.78
CA ASN A 362 -19.49 -5.22 3.33
C ASN A 362 -19.77 -3.86 3.97
N SER A 363 -19.03 -2.82 3.57
CA SER A 363 -19.22 -1.46 4.04
C SER A 363 -19.71 -0.52 2.95
N ALA A 364 -20.31 0.58 3.37
CA ALA A 364 -20.77 1.65 2.53
C ALA A 364 -20.60 2.99 3.25
N ALA A 365 -20.53 4.07 2.48
CA ALA A 365 -20.46 5.42 3.03
C ALA A 365 -21.35 6.36 2.24
N ILE A 366 -21.84 7.41 2.89
CA ILE A 366 -22.61 8.49 2.25
C ILE A 366 -21.70 9.70 2.14
N PHE A 367 -21.31 9.99 0.92
CA PHE A 367 -20.47 11.12 0.52
C PHE A 367 -21.32 12.35 0.25
N ASN A 368 -20.70 13.52 0.29
CA ASN A 368 -21.39 14.81 0.17
C ASN A 368 -22.56 14.94 1.18
N PHE A 369 -22.37 14.43 2.36
CA PHE A 369 -23.33 14.55 3.44
C PHE A 369 -23.22 15.94 4.07
N VAL A 370 -23.59 16.93 3.30
CA VAL A 370 -23.49 18.36 3.63
C VAL A 370 -24.78 19.10 3.30
N PRO A 371 -25.15 20.14 4.04
CA PRO A 371 -26.31 20.96 3.71
C PRO A 371 -26.08 21.65 2.36
N SER A 372 -27.18 21.85 1.63
CA SER A 372 -27.11 22.50 0.31
C SER A 372 -26.56 23.94 0.37
N SER A 373 -26.66 24.58 1.54
CA SER A 373 -26.07 25.90 1.82
C SER A 373 -24.53 25.89 1.72
N VAL A 374 -23.84 24.79 2.03
CA VAL A 374 -22.38 24.66 1.90
C VAL A 374 -21.94 24.82 0.44
N TYR A 375 -22.81 24.51 -0.49
CA TYR A 375 -22.56 24.73 -1.92
C TYR A 375 -22.89 26.14 -2.40
N GLU A 376 -23.31 27.04 -1.49
CA GLU A 376 -23.49 28.45 -1.84
C GLU A 376 -22.11 29.03 -2.20
N GLY A 377 -22.00 29.54 -3.44
CA GLY A 377 -20.70 29.95 -3.98
C GLY A 377 -19.84 28.86 -4.59
N THR A 378 -20.04 27.58 -4.27
CA THR A 378 -19.31 26.46 -4.87
C THR A 378 -19.65 26.35 -6.36
N VAL A 379 -18.65 26.47 -7.21
CA VAL A 379 -18.81 26.43 -8.67
C VAL A 379 -18.93 24.99 -9.14
N LYS A 380 -19.77 24.74 -10.15
CA LYS A 380 -19.87 23.43 -10.84
C LYS A 380 -18.53 23.04 -11.44
N ALA A 381 -18.38 21.75 -11.73
CA ALA A 381 -17.23 21.26 -12.46
C ALA A 381 -17.10 21.94 -13.85
N PRO A 382 -15.88 22.18 -14.31
CA PRO A 382 -15.64 22.48 -15.72
C PRO A 382 -16.27 21.44 -16.63
N GLU A 383 -16.73 21.87 -17.80
CA GLU A 383 -17.41 21.00 -18.77
C GLU A 383 -16.45 20.59 -19.88
N ASN A 384 -16.75 19.48 -20.55
CA ASN A 384 -16.02 19.01 -21.74
C ASN A 384 -14.51 18.85 -21.53
N LEU A 385 -14.10 18.42 -20.34
CA LEU A 385 -12.69 18.07 -20.10
C LEU A 385 -12.28 16.94 -21.04
N SER A 386 -11.27 17.22 -21.86
CA SER A 386 -10.66 16.28 -22.78
C SER A 386 -9.16 16.32 -22.60
N VAL A 387 -8.56 15.15 -22.51
CA VAL A 387 -7.10 14.96 -22.46
C VAL A 387 -6.74 14.06 -23.63
N VAL A 388 -5.86 14.53 -24.50
CA VAL A 388 -5.47 13.81 -25.73
C VAL A 388 -3.97 13.88 -25.89
N LYS A 389 -3.28 12.74 -25.91
CA LYS A 389 -1.85 12.67 -26.22
C LYS A 389 -1.58 13.21 -27.64
N THR A 390 -0.46 13.86 -27.84
CA THR A 390 -0.13 14.47 -29.16
C THR A 390 0.25 13.44 -30.20
N SER A 391 0.80 12.29 -29.77
CA SER A 391 1.04 11.10 -30.57
C SER A 391 1.18 9.85 -29.67
N GLU A 392 1.20 8.67 -30.26
CA GLU A 392 1.35 7.40 -29.51
C GLU A 392 2.69 7.28 -28.76
N THR A 393 3.69 8.01 -29.18
CA THR A 393 5.04 7.98 -28.58
C THR A 393 5.40 9.27 -27.85
N SER A 394 4.42 10.16 -27.66
CA SER A 394 4.65 11.47 -27.04
C SER A 394 4.48 11.41 -25.52
N GLN A 395 5.31 12.17 -24.82
CA GLN A 395 5.14 12.53 -23.41
C GLN A 395 4.42 13.89 -23.28
N GLU A 396 3.55 14.22 -24.22
CA GLU A 396 2.80 15.47 -24.26
C GLU A 396 1.30 15.23 -24.42
N ALA A 397 0.48 16.02 -23.74
CA ALA A 397 -0.98 16.01 -23.86
C ALA A 397 -1.55 17.39 -24.14
N ASN A 398 -2.52 17.44 -25.06
CA ASN A 398 -3.42 18.58 -25.22
C ASN A 398 -4.61 18.40 -24.28
N ILE A 399 -4.79 19.32 -23.36
CA ILE A 399 -5.86 19.32 -22.38
C ILE A 399 -6.79 20.50 -22.72
N SER A 400 -8.09 20.23 -22.81
CA SER A 400 -9.08 21.28 -23.08
C SER A 400 -10.30 21.10 -22.20
N TRP A 401 -10.94 22.22 -21.84
CA TRP A 401 -12.17 22.24 -21.05
C TRP A 401 -12.90 23.55 -21.27
N LYS A 402 -14.13 23.58 -20.75
CA LYS A 402 -14.92 24.81 -20.68
C LYS A 402 -15.12 25.23 -19.24
N ASN A 403 -14.80 26.48 -18.92
CA ASN A 403 -14.97 27.01 -17.57
C ASN A 403 -16.44 27.01 -17.14
N PRO A 404 -16.74 26.71 -15.86
CA PRO A 404 -18.10 26.73 -15.36
C PRO A 404 -18.70 28.12 -15.36
N VAL A 405 -20.02 28.17 -15.50
CA VAL A 405 -20.80 29.46 -15.54
C VAL A 405 -21.77 29.53 -14.36
N LYS A 406 -21.92 28.47 -13.58
CA LYS A 406 -22.90 28.36 -12.49
C LYS A 406 -22.31 27.73 -11.24
N THR A 407 -22.83 28.15 -10.12
CA THR A 407 -22.65 27.44 -8.85
C THR A 407 -23.46 26.15 -8.81
N MET A 408 -23.21 25.30 -7.81
CA MET A 408 -23.99 24.10 -7.55
C MET A 408 -25.49 24.42 -7.37
N ASN A 409 -25.81 25.56 -6.78
CA ASN A 409 -27.19 26.08 -6.60
C ASN A 409 -27.74 26.77 -7.87
N ASN A 410 -27.11 26.57 -9.02
CA ASN A 410 -27.51 27.15 -10.33
C ASN A 410 -27.48 28.67 -10.42
N GLN A 411 -26.86 29.38 -9.50
CA GLN A 411 -26.62 30.82 -9.61
C GLN A 411 -25.53 31.10 -10.64
N GLN A 412 -25.67 32.20 -11.38
CA GLN A 412 -24.67 32.62 -12.38
C GLN A 412 -23.39 33.10 -11.67
N VAL A 413 -22.26 32.66 -12.17
CA VAL A 413 -20.93 33.07 -11.72
C VAL A 413 -20.46 34.21 -12.63
N SER A 414 -20.13 35.36 -12.04
CA SER A 414 -19.68 36.56 -12.78
C SER A 414 -18.17 36.62 -12.96
N SER A 415 -17.41 35.93 -12.11
CA SER A 415 -15.95 35.85 -12.15
C SER A 415 -15.49 34.55 -11.53
N LEU A 416 -14.30 34.11 -11.89
CA LEU A 416 -13.58 32.98 -11.25
C LEU A 416 -12.22 33.50 -10.81
N ASP A 417 -11.86 33.26 -9.57
CA ASP A 417 -10.56 33.68 -9.04
C ASP A 417 -9.45 32.91 -9.76
N GLN A 418 -9.65 31.60 -9.91
CA GLN A 418 -8.63 30.73 -10.49
C GLN A 418 -9.25 29.47 -11.10
N ILE A 419 -8.61 28.94 -12.14
CA ILE A 419 -8.76 27.55 -12.58
C ILE A 419 -7.46 26.81 -12.24
N VAL A 420 -7.56 25.64 -11.68
CA VAL A 420 -6.44 24.80 -11.29
C VAL A 420 -6.51 23.49 -12.06
N LEU A 421 -5.39 23.13 -12.72
CA LEU A 421 -5.19 21.86 -13.41
C LEU A 421 -4.19 21.01 -12.63
N THR A 422 -4.54 19.77 -12.36
CA THR A 422 -3.67 18.80 -11.69
C THR A 422 -3.47 17.55 -12.53
N ARG A 423 -2.32 16.88 -12.37
CA ARG A 423 -2.02 15.52 -12.86
C ARG A 423 -1.69 14.66 -11.65
N ASP A 424 -2.43 13.57 -11.43
CA ASP A 424 -2.33 12.70 -10.25
C ASP A 424 -2.32 13.48 -8.91
N GLY A 425 -3.13 14.55 -8.83
CA GLY A 425 -3.25 15.42 -7.66
C GLY A 425 -2.18 16.51 -7.56
N VAL A 426 -1.08 16.45 -8.32
CA VAL A 426 -0.04 17.48 -8.36
C VAL A 426 -0.49 18.62 -9.29
N VAL A 427 -0.43 19.87 -8.80
CA VAL A 427 -0.76 21.05 -9.61
C VAL A 427 0.29 21.24 -10.71
N ILE A 428 -0.16 21.23 -11.97
CA ILE A 428 0.70 21.44 -13.14
C ILE A 428 0.45 22.80 -13.81
N ALA A 429 -0.72 23.40 -13.60
CA ALA A 429 -1.00 24.77 -14.08
C ALA A 429 -2.09 25.46 -13.25
N THR A 430 -2.02 26.78 -13.18
CA THR A 430 -3.03 27.65 -12.61
C THR A 430 -3.30 28.84 -13.54
N PHE A 431 -4.57 29.27 -13.62
CA PHE A 431 -5.02 30.36 -14.48
C PHE A 431 -5.83 31.35 -13.64
N ASP A 432 -5.23 32.47 -13.28
CA ASP A 432 -5.86 33.50 -12.44
C ASP A 432 -6.86 34.32 -13.22
N ASN A 433 -7.90 34.82 -12.52
CA ASN A 433 -8.95 35.70 -13.08
C ASN A 433 -9.62 35.10 -14.33
N ALA A 434 -9.91 33.84 -14.31
CA ALA A 434 -10.47 33.12 -15.45
C ALA A 434 -11.90 33.58 -15.76
N THR A 435 -12.23 33.65 -17.03
CA THR A 435 -13.57 34.07 -17.48
C THR A 435 -14.53 32.88 -17.40
N PRO A 436 -15.71 33.01 -16.73
CA PRO A 436 -16.75 31.97 -16.75
C PRO A 436 -17.21 31.66 -18.19
N GLY A 437 -17.35 30.38 -18.51
CA GLY A 437 -17.81 29.89 -19.81
C GLY A 437 -16.77 29.96 -20.94
N ALA A 438 -15.55 30.42 -20.66
CA ALA A 438 -14.48 30.42 -21.66
C ALA A 438 -14.02 28.99 -21.95
N ASP A 439 -13.73 28.72 -23.22
CA ASP A 439 -13.01 27.53 -23.62
C ASP A 439 -11.52 27.74 -23.30
N MET A 440 -10.91 26.76 -22.61
CA MET A 440 -9.54 26.80 -22.15
C MET A 440 -8.76 25.62 -22.72
N SER A 441 -7.45 25.81 -22.87
CA SER A 441 -6.54 24.71 -23.21
C SER A 441 -5.18 24.88 -22.55
N TYR A 442 -4.51 23.76 -22.35
CA TYR A 442 -3.15 23.66 -21.82
C TYR A 442 -2.43 22.50 -22.49
N VAL A 443 -1.14 22.65 -22.75
CA VAL A 443 -0.30 21.56 -23.23
C VAL A 443 0.61 21.13 -22.08
N ASP A 444 0.40 19.92 -21.58
CA ASP A 444 1.32 19.30 -20.64
C ASP A 444 2.47 18.70 -21.45
N THR A 445 3.67 19.26 -21.33
CA THR A 445 4.89 18.83 -22.04
C THR A 445 5.81 18.00 -21.12
N GLU A 446 5.39 17.67 -19.91
CA GLU A 446 6.23 17.04 -18.90
C GLU A 446 5.60 15.77 -18.33
N VAL A 447 4.89 15.00 -19.13
CA VAL A 447 4.38 13.68 -18.71
C VAL A 447 5.58 12.79 -18.36
N PRO A 448 5.63 12.23 -17.12
CA PRO A 448 6.89 11.67 -16.61
C PRO A 448 7.36 10.41 -17.35
N CYS A 449 6.43 9.51 -17.72
CA CYS A 449 6.72 8.21 -18.32
C CYS A 449 5.52 7.70 -19.11
N PHE A 450 5.67 6.58 -19.81
CA PHE A 450 4.56 5.88 -20.44
C PHE A 450 3.75 5.14 -19.38
N SER A 451 2.58 5.68 -19.09
CA SER A 451 1.65 5.18 -18.06
C SER A 451 0.31 5.91 -18.20
N THR A 452 -0.68 5.54 -17.40
CA THR A 452 -1.98 6.21 -17.34
C THR A 452 -1.96 7.30 -16.27
N PHE A 453 -2.36 8.51 -16.61
CA PHE A 453 -2.43 9.65 -15.69
C PHE A 453 -3.84 10.20 -15.58
N GLU A 454 -4.27 10.54 -14.34
CA GLU A 454 -5.52 11.24 -14.08
C GLU A 454 -5.29 12.75 -14.06
N TYR A 455 -6.05 13.47 -14.88
CA TYR A 455 -6.09 14.93 -14.89
C TYR A 455 -7.38 15.42 -14.24
N LYS A 456 -7.26 16.41 -13.35
CA LYS A 456 -8.42 17.10 -12.76
C LYS A 456 -8.33 18.59 -13.00
N VAL A 457 -9.48 19.18 -13.35
CA VAL A 457 -9.64 20.63 -13.47
C VAL A 457 -10.75 21.07 -12.52
N TYR A 458 -10.50 22.12 -11.75
CA TYR A 458 -11.51 22.76 -10.91
C TYR A 458 -11.33 24.28 -10.90
N ALA A 459 -12.42 24.99 -10.64
CA ALA A 459 -12.42 26.43 -10.44
C ALA A 459 -12.33 26.78 -8.95
N VAL A 460 -11.78 27.95 -8.64
CA VAL A 460 -11.87 28.60 -7.33
C VAL A 460 -12.67 29.90 -7.49
N ASN A 461 -13.60 30.15 -6.58
CA ASN A 461 -14.46 31.32 -6.58
C ASN A 461 -14.74 31.84 -5.18
N GLY A 462 -14.40 33.09 -4.87
CA GLY A 462 -14.46 33.61 -3.50
C GLY A 462 -13.61 32.86 -2.50
N GLY A 463 -12.48 32.26 -2.96
CA GLY A 463 -11.63 31.40 -2.17
C GLY A 463 -12.17 29.97 -1.97
N VAL A 464 -13.37 29.65 -2.49
CA VAL A 464 -13.99 28.34 -2.36
C VAL A 464 -13.64 27.47 -3.57
N LYS A 465 -13.07 26.27 -3.29
CA LYS A 465 -12.81 25.27 -4.32
C LYS A 465 -14.11 24.71 -4.88
N GLY A 466 -14.26 24.75 -6.20
CA GLY A 466 -15.38 24.16 -6.93
C GLY A 466 -15.28 22.66 -7.10
N VAL A 467 -16.28 22.06 -7.73
CA VAL A 467 -16.28 20.66 -8.10
C VAL A 467 -15.27 20.41 -9.23
N SER A 468 -14.52 19.33 -9.16
CA SER A 468 -13.55 18.94 -10.19
C SER A 468 -14.21 18.17 -11.33
N ALA A 469 -13.79 18.42 -12.58
CA ALA A 469 -13.90 17.46 -13.68
C ALA A 469 -12.64 16.59 -13.68
N ALA A 470 -12.77 15.32 -14.04
CA ALA A 470 -11.66 14.38 -14.15
C ALA A 470 -11.69 13.64 -15.49
N ALA A 471 -10.52 13.36 -16.04
CA ALA A 471 -10.31 12.51 -17.21
C ALA A 471 -8.94 11.83 -17.10
N SER A 472 -8.83 10.61 -17.64
CA SER A 472 -7.56 9.88 -17.68
C SER A 472 -7.12 9.68 -19.13
N GLU A 473 -5.79 9.69 -19.34
CA GLU A 473 -5.17 9.39 -20.63
C GLU A 473 -3.98 8.44 -20.42
N SER A 474 -3.86 7.45 -21.32
CA SER A 474 -2.74 6.51 -21.32
C SER A 474 -1.70 6.95 -22.35
N PHE A 475 -0.48 7.14 -21.91
CA PHE A 475 0.65 7.57 -22.72
C PHE A 475 1.52 6.38 -23.12
N GLY A 476 2.14 6.50 -24.28
CA GLY A 476 2.98 5.48 -24.89
C GLY A 476 2.19 4.50 -25.75
N PRO A 477 2.89 3.65 -26.50
CA PRO A 477 2.27 2.58 -27.27
C PRO A 477 1.51 1.62 -26.34
N THR A 478 0.29 1.27 -26.76
CA THR A 478 -0.54 0.28 -26.07
C THR A 478 -0.91 -0.84 -27.03
N CYS A 479 -1.21 -1.99 -26.49
CA CYS A 479 -1.73 -3.11 -27.24
C CYS A 479 -2.76 -3.90 -26.43
N GLU A 480 -3.70 -4.51 -27.15
CA GLU A 480 -4.79 -5.25 -26.54
C GLU A 480 -4.30 -6.61 -26.03
N TRP A 481 -4.39 -6.80 -24.72
CA TRP A 481 -4.37 -8.10 -24.07
C TRP A 481 -5.81 -8.57 -23.81
N LYS A 482 -6.00 -9.82 -23.44
CA LYS A 482 -7.33 -10.36 -23.16
C LYS A 482 -7.38 -11.18 -21.89
N ILE A 483 -8.40 -10.93 -21.08
CA ILE A 483 -8.78 -11.81 -19.98
C ILE A 483 -10.02 -12.59 -20.43
N VAL A 484 -9.85 -13.90 -20.69
CA VAL A 484 -10.95 -14.79 -21.09
C VAL A 484 -11.45 -15.53 -19.86
N ALA A 485 -12.68 -15.29 -19.46
CA ALA A 485 -13.22 -15.64 -18.16
C ALA A 485 -14.49 -16.49 -18.25
N THR A 486 -14.68 -17.39 -17.28
CA THR A 486 -15.90 -18.18 -17.07
C THR A 486 -16.24 -18.26 -15.59
N SER A 487 -17.51 -18.51 -15.27
CA SER A 487 -17.99 -18.79 -13.92
C SER A 487 -19.19 -19.73 -13.96
N ASN A 488 -19.36 -20.58 -12.97
CA ASN A 488 -20.58 -21.35 -12.78
C ASN A 488 -21.64 -20.59 -11.96
N ASN A 489 -21.30 -19.44 -11.41
CA ASN A 489 -22.18 -18.61 -10.60
C ASN A 489 -22.93 -17.61 -11.47
N MET A 490 -24.26 -17.53 -11.32
CA MET A 490 -25.12 -16.61 -12.09
C MET A 490 -24.76 -15.13 -11.87
N SER A 491 -24.18 -14.80 -10.71
CA SER A 491 -23.68 -13.46 -10.37
C SER A 491 -22.20 -13.26 -10.73
N GLY A 492 -21.64 -14.10 -11.60
CA GLY A 492 -20.24 -14.01 -12.07
C GLY A 492 -19.24 -14.30 -10.97
N TRP A 493 -18.27 -13.41 -10.78
CA TRP A 493 -17.21 -13.53 -9.78
C TRP A 493 -17.54 -12.86 -8.44
N LYS A 494 -18.77 -12.42 -8.24
CA LYS A 494 -19.26 -11.78 -6.99
C LYS A 494 -18.35 -10.67 -6.46
N GLY A 495 -17.72 -9.90 -7.34
CA GLY A 495 -16.80 -8.82 -7.01
C GLY A 495 -15.32 -9.21 -6.96
N GLY A 496 -14.97 -10.50 -7.05
CA GLY A 496 -13.60 -10.92 -7.35
C GLY A 496 -13.18 -10.38 -8.72
N ARG A 497 -11.91 -10.00 -8.86
CA ARG A 497 -11.44 -9.34 -10.08
C ARG A 497 -9.97 -9.59 -10.37
N VAL A 498 -9.61 -9.57 -11.63
CA VAL A 498 -8.23 -9.49 -12.09
C VAL A 498 -7.91 -8.04 -12.37
N VAL A 499 -6.82 -7.54 -11.78
CA VAL A 499 -6.35 -6.16 -11.96
C VAL A 499 -5.02 -6.19 -12.70
N ALA A 500 -4.91 -5.40 -13.76
CA ALA A 500 -3.69 -5.20 -14.53
C ALA A 500 -3.00 -3.90 -14.10
N TYR A 501 -1.68 -3.94 -13.94
CA TYR A 501 -0.86 -2.79 -13.57
C TYR A 501 0.29 -2.59 -14.56
N ASP A 502 0.71 -1.36 -14.75
CA ASP A 502 1.90 -0.99 -15.52
C ASP A 502 3.17 -0.93 -14.66
N GLY A 503 4.33 -0.66 -15.29
CA GLY A 503 5.63 -0.57 -14.61
C GLY A 503 5.72 0.51 -13.53
N ALA A 504 4.82 1.49 -13.53
CA ALA A 504 4.72 2.53 -12.51
C ALA A 504 3.77 2.17 -11.35
N GLY A 505 3.21 0.95 -11.36
CA GLY A 505 2.25 0.51 -10.34
C GLY A 505 0.85 1.07 -10.49
N ARG A 506 0.53 1.65 -11.64
CA ARG A 506 -0.81 2.20 -11.91
C ARG A 506 -1.74 1.15 -12.49
N GLU A 507 -2.98 1.18 -12.03
CA GLU A 507 -4.02 0.28 -12.52
C GLU A 507 -4.39 0.64 -13.98
N LEU A 508 -4.18 -0.32 -14.89
CA LEU A 508 -4.57 -0.23 -16.30
C LEU A 508 -6.02 -0.67 -16.50
N ALA A 509 -6.42 -1.72 -15.83
CA ALA A 509 -7.77 -2.26 -15.91
C ALA A 509 -8.11 -3.10 -14.67
N SER A 510 -9.39 -3.14 -14.35
CA SER A 510 -9.98 -4.01 -13.33
C SER A 510 -11.14 -4.80 -13.95
N VAL A 511 -10.96 -6.11 -14.10
CA VAL A 511 -11.89 -6.99 -14.80
C VAL A 511 -12.60 -7.92 -13.83
N THR A 512 -13.93 -7.89 -13.82
CA THR A 512 -14.78 -8.82 -13.05
C THR A 512 -15.91 -9.36 -13.93
N MET A 513 -16.40 -10.55 -13.60
CA MET A 513 -17.62 -11.11 -14.22
C MET A 513 -18.84 -10.78 -13.34
N THR A 514 -19.91 -10.33 -13.98
CA THR A 514 -21.21 -10.06 -13.34
C THR A 514 -22.29 -11.08 -13.70
N SER A 515 -21.96 -12.09 -14.49
CA SER A 515 -22.84 -13.18 -14.90
C SER A 515 -22.02 -14.46 -15.14
N ASN A 516 -22.69 -15.58 -15.37
CA ASN A 516 -22.07 -16.87 -15.72
C ASN A 516 -21.78 -17.04 -17.22
N ASN A 517 -22.05 -16.05 -18.05
CA ASN A 517 -21.76 -16.12 -19.48
C ASN A 517 -20.24 -15.99 -19.72
N PRO A 518 -19.61 -16.93 -20.44
CA PRO A 518 -18.22 -16.81 -20.84
C PRO A 518 -17.97 -15.45 -21.53
N THR A 519 -16.98 -14.71 -21.06
CA THR A 519 -16.71 -13.37 -21.57
C THR A 519 -15.21 -13.19 -21.82
N SER A 520 -14.88 -12.45 -22.87
CA SER A 520 -13.52 -12.00 -23.15
C SER A 520 -13.46 -10.49 -22.95
N PHE A 521 -12.61 -10.06 -22.03
CA PHE A 521 -12.40 -8.66 -21.69
C PHE A 521 -11.11 -8.19 -22.38
N PRO A 522 -11.17 -7.20 -23.26
CA PRO A 522 -9.98 -6.52 -23.76
C PRO A 522 -9.37 -5.66 -22.63
N VAL A 523 -8.06 -5.62 -22.59
CA VAL A 523 -7.27 -4.81 -21.67
C VAL A 523 -6.18 -4.14 -22.47
N ASP A 524 -6.17 -2.81 -22.52
CA ASP A 524 -5.11 -2.04 -23.15
C ASP A 524 -3.92 -1.97 -22.18
N VAL A 525 -2.80 -2.53 -22.61
CA VAL A 525 -1.57 -2.61 -21.81
C VAL A 525 -0.49 -1.76 -22.45
N THR A 526 0.14 -0.90 -21.66
CA THR A 526 1.26 -0.07 -22.10
C THR A 526 2.51 -0.91 -22.37
N LEU A 527 3.37 -0.41 -23.28
CA LEU A 527 4.66 -1.00 -23.58
C LEU A 527 5.55 -0.99 -22.33
N GLY A 528 6.28 -2.08 -22.06
CA GLY A 528 7.15 -2.24 -20.92
C GLY A 528 6.64 -3.23 -19.89
N ARG A 529 6.97 -3.04 -18.63
CA ARG A 529 6.58 -3.97 -17.56
C ARG A 529 5.10 -3.93 -17.28
N VAL A 530 4.54 -5.11 -17.05
CA VAL A 530 3.13 -5.33 -16.70
C VAL A 530 3.05 -6.45 -15.68
N TRP A 531 2.12 -6.34 -14.73
CA TRP A 531 1.74 -7.47 -13.90
C TRP A 531 0.24 -7.50 -13.68
N PHE A 532 -0.26 -8.69 -13.35
CA PHE A 532 -1.67 -8.95 -13.07
C PHE A 532 -1.80 -9.54 -11.67
N GLU A 533 -2.78 -9.07 -10.94
CA GLU A 533 -3.11 -9.54 -9.60
C GLU A 533 -4.56 -10.01 -9.52
N TRP A 534 -4.80 -11.00 -8.67
CA TRP A 534 -6.16 -11.34 -8.25
C TRP A 534 -6.53 -10.58 -7.00
N LYS A 535 -7.67 -9.90 -7.03
CA LYS A 535 -8.29 -9.28 -5.86
C LYS A 535 -9.54 -10.07 -5.48
N GLN A 536 -9.47 -10.74 -4.35
CA GLN A 536 -10.54 -11.60 -3.86
C GLN A 536 -11.76 -10.78 -3.42
N SER A 537 -12.95 -11.39 -3.49
CA SER A 537 -14.16 -10.93 -2.79
C SER A 537 -14.45 -11.83 -1.59
N SER A 538 -15.36 -11.40 -0.72
CA SER A 538 -15.79 -12.16 0.46
C SER A 538 -16.53 -13.47 0.13
N ASP A 539 -17.02 -13.62 -1.11
CA ASP A 539 -17.87 -14.73 -1.51
C ASP A 539 -17.10 -15.78 -2.30
N GLU A 540 -17.13 -17.00 -1.86
CA GLU A 540 -16.56 -18.12 -2.58
C GLU A 540 -17.36 -18.46 -3.86
N ILE A 541 -16.64 -18.80 -4.93
CA ILE A 541 -17.15 -19.38 -6.15
C ILE A 541 -16.41 -20.69 -6.38
N THR A 542 -17.16 -21.79 -6.33
CA THR A 542 -16.58 -23.14 -6.32
C THR A 542 -16.04 -23.60 -7.66
N SER A 543 -16.40 -22.92 -8.77
CA SER A 543 -15.90 -23.26 -10.09
C SER A 543 -15.91 -22.04 -11.00
N MET A 544 -14.74 -21.60 -11.36
CA MET A 544 -14.49 -20.52 -12.32
C MET A 544 -13.19 -20.78 -13.06
N SER A 545 -13.00 -20.10 -14.16
CA SER A 545 -11.69 -20.08 -14.81
C SER A 545 -11.43 -18.75 -15.49
N PHE A 546 -10.16 -18.42 -15.64
CA PHE A 546 -9.73 -17.33 -16.52
C PHE A 546 -8.36 -17.61 -17.12
N LYS A 547 -8.11 -16.99 -18.27
CA LYS A 547 -6.82 -16.99 -18.96
C LYS A 547 -6.43 -15.55 -19.24
N ILE A 548 -5.19 -15.23 -18.96
CA ILE A 548 -4.59 -13.97 -19.38
C ILE A 548 -3.84 -14.28 -20.67
N LYS A 549 -4.18 -13.55 -21.73
CA LYS A 549 -3.55 -13.66 -23.03
C LYS A 549 -2.85 -12.36 -23.38
N ASP A 550 -1.59 -12.49 -23.83
CA ASP A 550 -0.81 -11.36 -24.31
C ASP A 550 -1.28 -10.85 -25.68
N ALA A 551 -0.64 -9.80 -26.18
CA ALA A 551 -0.95 -9.19 -27.46
C ALA A 551 -0.75 -10.14 -28.68
N SER A 552 0.07 -11.19 -28.54
CA SER A 552 0.22 -12.23 -29.58
C SER A 552 -0.92 -13.25 -29.56
N GLY A 553 -1.77 -13.23 -28.52
CA GLY A 553 -2.82 -14.22 -28.25
C GLY A 553 -2.34 -15.44 -27.48
N SER A 554 -1.06 -15.48 -27.06
CA SER A 554 -0.50 -16.55 -26.25
C SER A 554 -1.03 -16.47 -24.82
N THR A 555 -1.33 -17.62 -24.19
CA THR A 555 -1.75 -17.67 -22.80
C THR A 555 -0.51 -17.56 -21.89
N VAL A 556 -0.43 -16.49 -21.11
CA VAL A 556 0.68 -16.22 -20.17
C VAL A 556 0.34 -16.67 -18.75
N TYR A 557 -0.95 -16.75 -18.42
CA TYR A 557 -1.44 -17.29 -17.16
C TYR A 557 -2.82 -17.95 -17.36
N GLU A 558 -3.07 -19.04 -16.66
CA GLU A 558 -4.35 -19.74 -16.69
C GLU A 558 -4.69 -20.27 -15.29
N TYR A 559 -5.92 -20.05 -14.88
CA TYR A 559 -6.48 -20.57 -13.64
C TYR A 559 -7.82 -21.26 -13.89
N SER A 560 -8.09 -22.36 -13.15
CA SER A 560 -9.38 -23.04 -13.12
C SER A 560 -9.57 -23.73 -11.78
N GLY A 561 -10.61 -23.37 -11.04
CA GLY A 561 -10.89 -23.91 -9.70
C GLY A 561 -11.87 -23.06 -8.92
N SER A 562 -11.76 -23.10 -7.58
CA SER A 562 -12.48 -22.24 -6.64
C SER A 562 -11.77 -20.89 -6.51
N THR A 563 -12.49 -19.80 -6.22
CA THR A 563 -11.86 -18.51 -5.92
C THR A 563 -10.92 -18.56 -4.73
N ASN A 564 -11.15 -19.46 -3.78
CA ASN A 564 -10.30 -19.62 -2.60
C ASN A 564 -8.94 -20.28 -2.91
N ASP A 565 -8.84 -20.96 -4.05
CA ASP A 565 -7.60 -21.62 -4.47
C ASP A 565 -6.74 -20.74 -5.40
N ILE A 566 -7.18 -19.51 -5.73
CA ILE A 566 -6.41 -18.60 -6.58
C ILE A 566 -5.25 -18.07 -5.74
N PRO A 567 -3.98 -18.18 -6.22
CA PRO A 567 -2.87 -17.54 -5.52
C PRO A 567 -3.15 -16.04 -5.34
N SER A 568 -3.02 -15.56 -4.11
CA SER A 568 -3.12 -14.13 -3.86
C SER A 568 -1.85 -13.40 -4.32
N GLY A 569 -2.01 -12.12 -4.64
CA GLY A 569 -0.90 -11.29 -5.13
C GLY A 569 -0.70 -11.42 -6.64
N VAL A 570 0.55 -11.35 -7.06
CA VAL A 570 0.89 -11.30 -8.49
C VAL A 570 0.70 -12.67 -9.14
N LEU A 571 -0.27 -12.74 -10.05
CA LEU A 571 -0.55 -13.92 -10.88
C LEU A 571 0.47 -14.07 -12.01
N TYR A 572 0.84 -12.96 -12.61
CA TYR A 572 1.77 -12.87 -13.72
C TYR A 572 2.52 -11.53 -13.68
N SER A 573 3.81 -11.59 -13.95
CA SER A 573 4.64 -10.40 -14.18
C SER A 573 5.49 -10.65 -15.42
N GLY A 574 5.54 -9.68 -16.33
CA GLY A 574 6.26 -9.82 -17.58
C GLY A 574 6.58 -8.49 -18.22
N ASN A 575 7.21 -8.58 -19.39
CA ASN A 575 7.56 -7.46 -20.23
C ASN A 575 6.68 -7.47 -21.49
N ASN A 576 5.94 -6.39 -21.72
CA ASN A 576 5.03 -6.26 -22.86
C ASN A 576 5.76 -5.56 -24.03
N GLY A 577 6.04 -6.29 -25.08
CA GLY A 577 6.56 -5.80 -26.36
C GLY A 577 5.49 -5.70 -27.45
N CYS A 578 4.20 -5.71 -27.10
CA CYS A 578 3.10 -5.64 -28.06
C CYS A 578 3.17 -6.68 -29.19
N GLY A 579 3.61 -7.90 -28.86
CA GLY A 579 3.83 -8.98 -29.84
C GLY A 579 5.18 -8.93 -30.57
N ASN A 580 5.99 -7.93 -30.31
CA ASN A 580 7.37 -7.85 -30.75
C ASN A 580 8.29 -8.41 -29.65
N ASN A 581 9.06 -9.44 -29.98
CA ASN A 581 9.98 -10.11 -29.07
C ASN A 581 11.46 -9.71 -29.31
N THR A 582 11.71 -8.57 -29.95
CA THR A 582 13.07 -8.06 -30.15
C THR A 582 13.67 -7.69 -28.80
N GLN A 583 14.79 -8.31 -28.44
CA GLN A 583 15.47 -7.97 -27.20
C GLN A 583 16.16 -6.60 -27.33
N CYS A 584 15.92 -5.72 -26.36
CA CYS A 584 16.59 -4.43 -26.28
C CYS A 584 18.00 -4.56 -25.69
N ASP A 585 18.92 -3.75 -26.19
CA ASP A 585 20.26 -3.62 -25.58
C ASP A 585 20.16 -3.03 -24.17
N THR A 586 21.01 -3.50 -23.25
CA THR A 586 21.00 -3.08 -21.84
C THR A 586 21.96 -1.90 -21.63
N PRO A 587 21.54 -0.81 -20.96
CA PRO A 587 22.46 0.26 -20.59
C PRO A 587 23.41 -0.21 -19.48
N SER A 588 24.58 0.43 -19.37
CA SER A 588 25.61 0.07 -18.38
C SER A 588 26.18 1.29 -17.67
N ASP A 589 27.01 1.03 -16.66
CA ASP A 589 27.79 2.04 -15.94
C ASP A 589 26.92 3.20 -15.41
N LEU A 590 25.79 2.86 -14.78
CA LEU A 590 24.98 3.86 -14.10
C LEU A 590 25.72 4.38 -12.87
N TYR A 591 25.81 5.70 -12.77
CA TYR A 591 26.31 6.44 -11.62
C TYR A 591 25.22 7.37 -11.07
N ALA A 592 25.18 7.50 -9.76
CA ALA A 592 24.33 8.44 -9.04
C ALA A 592 25.22 9.25 -8.10
N THR A 593 25.12 10.58 -8.18
CA THR A 593 25.90 11.50 -7.35
C THR A 593 25.01 12.62 -6.79
N GLN A 594 25.23 12.98 -5.54
CA GLN A 594 24.57 14.13 -4.94
C GLN A 594 25.15 15.44 -5.49
N ASP A 595 24.27 16.37 -5.86
CA ASP A 595 24.63 17.74 -6.25
C ASP A 595 23.66 18.73 -5.55
N GLY A 596 24.07 19.24 -4.40
CA GLY A 596 23.20 20.00 -3.50
C GLY A 596 22.03 19.15 -3.01
N ASP A 597 20.82 19.63 -3.25
CA ASP A 597 19.58 18.90 -2.90
C ASP A 597 19.17 17.89 -3.98
N ASN A 598 19.87 17.84 -5.12
CA ASN A 598 19.55 16.99 -6.25
C ASN A 598 20.40 15.72 -6.27
N ILE A 599 19.94 14.72 -7.03
CA ILE A 599 20.73 13.54 -7.40
C ILE A 599 20.90 13.54 -8.93
N VAL A 600 22.16 13.57 -9.38
CA VAL A 600 22.51 13.52 -10.80
C VAL A 600 22.85 12.09 -11.19
N LEU A 601 22.16 11.59 -12.23
CA LEU A 601 22.36 10.28 -12.82
C LEU A 601 23.06 10.41 -14.16
N SER A 602 24.01 9.49 -14.45
CA SER A 602 24.60 9.33 -15.79
C SER A 602 24.91 7.86 -16.06
N TRP A 603 24.79 7.43 -17.31
CA TRP A 603 25.05 6.04 -17.70
C TRP A 603 25.57 5.92 -19.11
N THR A 604 26.15 4.76 -19.45
CA THR A 604 26.50 4.42 -20.81
C THR A 604 25.24 4.00 -21.57
N GLY A 605 24.83 4.84 -22.53
CA GLY A 605 23.64 4.60 -23.33
C GLY A 605 23.87 3.58 -24.44
N VAL A 606 22.77 3.11 -25.04
CA VAL A 606 22.79 2.24 -26.22
C VAL A 606 22.70 3.04 -27.54
N ALA A 607 23.03 2.43 -28.67
CA ALA A 607 23.11 3.14 -29.95
C ALA A 607 21.78 3.69 -30.46
N ASN A 608 20.66 3.01 -30.21
CA ASN A 608 19.31 3.39 -30.65
C ASN A 608 18.26 3.05 -29.56
N PRO A 609 18.03 3.94 -28.60
CA PRO A 609 17.09 3.67 -27.50
C PRO A 609 15.62 3.91 -27.89
N ALA A 610 15.21 3.60 -29.10
CA ALA A 610 13.88 3.73 -29.69
C ALA A 610 12.92 4.77 -29.03
N TYR A 611 12.50 4.50 -27.78
CA TYR A 611 11.65 5.42 -26.99
C TYR A 611 12.41 6.13 -25.87
N GLY A 612 13.66 5.74 -25.56
CA GLY A 612 14.48 6.31 -24.49
C GLY A 612 14.78 5.31 -23.37
N TYR A 613 15.00 5.85 -22.18
CA TYR A 613 15.42 5.10 -21.00
C TYR A 613 14.38 5.24 -19.88
N ASN A 614 13.82 4.15 -19.43
CA ASN A 614 13.04 4.12 -18.21
C ASN A 614 13.97 4.14 -16.98
N ILE A 615 13.78 5.13 -16.13
CA ILE A 615 14.51 5.34 -14.88
C ILE A 615 13.62 4.86 -13.75
N TYR A 616 14.11 3.91 -12.98
CA TYR A 616 13.45 3.41 -11.78
C TYR A 616 14.14 4.01 -10.56
N ARG A 617 13.35 4.54 -9.62
CA ARG A 617 13.80 5.02 -8.31
C ARG A 617 13.17 4.15 -7.24
N ASP A 618 14.00 3.55 -6.38
CA ASP A 618 13.57 2.68 -5.28
C ASP A 618 12.65 1.53 -5.76
N GLY A 619 12.93 1.00 -6.98
CA GLY A 619 12.22 -0.11 -7.60
C GLY A 619 10.95 0.26 -8.37
N VAL A 620 10.55 1.55 -8.40
CA VAL A 620 9.34 2.03 -9.09
C VAL A 620 9.73 2.85 -10.32
N LEU A 621 9.04 2.65 -11.45
CA LEU A 621 9.22 3.46 -12.65
C LEU A 621 8.88 4.93 -12.33
N PHE A 622 9.90 5.78 -12.46
CA PHE A 622 9.85 7.17 -12.05
C PHE A 622 9.80 8.14 -13.24
N LYS A 623 10.67 7.91 -14.26
CA LYS A 623 10.80 8.82 -15.40
C LYS A 623 11.21 8.09 -16.67
N LEU A 624 10.77 8.57 -17.82
CA LEU A 624 11.30 8.22 -19.15
C LEU A 624 12.17 9.39 -19.64
N SER A 625 13.44 9.14 -19.95
CA SER A 625 14.40 10.11 -20.46
C SER A 625 14.85 9.75 -21.86
N SER A 626 14.95 10.74 -22.75
CA SER A 626 15.57 10.59 -24.07
C SER A 626 17.11 10.74 -24.04
N SER A 627 17.65 11.19 -22.89
CA SER A 627 19.08 11.39 -22.65
C SER A 627 19.64 10.26 -21.79
N ASN A 628 20.95 10.08 -21.84
CA ASN A 628 21.69 9.20 -20.93
C ASN A 628 22.20 9.92 -19.67
N GLU A 629 21.60 11.06 -19.35
CA GLU A 629 21.78 11.83 -18.12
C GLU A 629 20.40 12.25 -17.61
N PHE A 630 20.26 12.33 -16.29
CA PHE A 630 19.02 12.80 -15.66
C PHE A 630 19.34 13.44 -14.30
N VAL A 631 18.60 14.48 -13.94
CA VAL A 631 18.64 15.10 -12.62
C VAL A 631 17.33 14.84 -11.91
N ASP A 632 17.40 14.14 -10.80
CA ASP A 632 16.28 14.03 -9.86
C ASP A 632 16.31 15.24 -8.94
N GLU A 633 15.38 16.17 -9.16
CA GLU A 633 15.35 17.46 -8.48
C GLU A 633 14.71 17.32 -7.10
N ALA A 634 15.46 17.69 -6.06
CA ALA A 634 15.03 17.72 -4.67
C ALA A 634 14.19 16.51 -4.23
N PRO A 635 14.69 15.26 -4.40
CA PRO A 635 13.98 14.09 -3.89
C PRO A 635 13.88 14.16 -2.36
N ALA A 636 13.05 13.33 -1.75
CA ALA A 636 12.93 13.27 -0.30
C ALA A 636 14.30 13.07 0.36
N VAL A 637 14.53 13.68 1.51
CA VAL A 637 15.78 13.50 2.25
C VAL A 637 16.00 12.03 2.58
N GLY A 638 17.15 11.49 2.18
CA GLY A 638 17.49 10.08 2.39
C GLY A 638 18.25 9.45 1.24
N GLY A 639 18.48 8.15 1.36
CA GLY A 639 19.16 7.36 0.35
C GLY A 639 18.17 6.88 -0.70
N HIS A 640 18.44 7.18 -1.96
CA HIS A 640 17.71 6.70 -3.12
C HIS A 640 18.58 5.81 -4.00
N CYS A 641 17.99 4.72 -4.50
CA CYS A 641 18.64 3.79 -5.41
C CYS A 641 17.97 3.81 -6.78
N TYR A 642 18.77 3.82 -7.84
CA TYR A 642 18.33 3.94 -9.21
C TYR A 642 18.78 2.76 -10.05
N GLN A 643 17.94 2.38 -11.00
CA GLN A 643 18.25 1.47 -12.09
C GLN A 643 17.68 2.04 -13.38
N VAL A 644 18.32 1.76 -14.50
CA VAL A 644 17.90 2.24 -15.82
C VAL A 644 17.77 1.06 -16.77
N CYS A 645 16.75 1.06 -17.62
CA CYS A 645 16.60 0.14 -18.73
C CYS A 645 16.21 0.90 -20.00
N VAL A 646 16.49 0.34 -21.18
CA VAL A 646 16.02 0.88 -22.44
C VAL A 646 14.58 0.48 -22.67
N LEU A 647 13.75 1.40 -23.17
CA LEU A 647 12.44 1.10 -23.71
C LEU A 647 12.51 1.04 -25.23
N CYS A 648 12.21 -0.11 -25.81
CA CYS A 648 12.20 -0.37 -27.25
C CYS A 648 10.94 -1.10 -27.69
N ASP A 649 10.78 -1.40 -28.98
CA ASP A 649 9.61 -2.10 -29.52
C ASP A 649 9.36 -3.49 -28.88
N GLY A 650 10.38 -4.11 -28.32
CA GLY A 650 10.28 -5.37 -27.57
C GLY A 650 9.94 -5.21 -26.09
N GLY A 651 9.59 -4.00 -25.65
CA GLY A 651 9.37 -3.63 -24.27
C GLY A 651 10.62 -3.09 -23.60
N GLU A 652 10.93 -3.51 -22.37
CA GLU A 652 12.10 -3.08 -21.60
C GLU A 652 13.27 -4.06 -21.73
N SER A 653 14.50 -3.51 -21.74
CA SER A 653 15.72 -4.30 -21.59
C SER A 653 15.88 -4.86 -20.16
N ALA A 654 16.92 -5.63 -19.93
CA ALA A 654 17.41 -5.85 -18.58
C ALA A 654 17.84 -4.51 -17.93
N PHE A 655 17.89 -4.47 -16.61
CA PHE A 655 18.37 -3.30 -15.87
C PHE A 655 19.88 -3.12 -15.98
N SER A 656 20.32 -1.87 -15.92
CA SER A 656 21.71 -1.50 -15.59
C SER A 656 22.12 -2.03 -14.20
N ASN A 657 23.36 -1.79 -13.81
CA ASN A 657 23.73 -1.85 -12.40
C ASN A 657 22.87 -0.88 -11.58
N GLU A 658 22.65 -1.20 -10.30
CA GLU A 658 22.07 -0.29 -9.34
C GLU A 658 23.09 0.80 -8.97
N ALA A 659 22.63 2.05 -8.83
CA ALA A 659 23.42 3.17 -8.31
C ALA A 659 22.62 3.95 -7.27
N CYS A 660 23.22 4.22 -6.11
CA CYS A 660 22.54 4.87 -5.01
C CYS A 660 23.29 6.15 -4.58
N ALA A 661 22.53 7.18 -4.19
CA ALA A 661 23.05 8.41 -3.64
C ALA A 661 22.11 8.95 -2.53
N ASN A 662 22.63 9.87 -1.72
CA ASN A 662 21.82 10.54 -0.70
C ASN A 662 21.26 11.85 -1.24
N ALA A 663 20.06 12.23 -0.77
CA ALA A 663 19.49 13.56 -0.95
C ALA A 663 19.41 14.29 0.40
N GLY A 664 19.55 15.63 0.35
CA GLY A 664 19.51 16.49 1.53
C GLY A 664 20.80 16.53 2.34
N GLU A 665 20.88 17.46 3.29
CA GLU A 665 22.03 17.63 4.17
C GLU A 665 21.94 16.74 5.42
N GLY A 666 23.10 16.30 5.94
CA GLY A 666 23.23 15.59 7.22
C GLY A 666 22.92 14.09 7.18
N CYS A 667 22.63 13.53 6.02
CA CYS A 667 22.39 12.10 5.83
C CYS A 667 23.49 11.49 4.97
N GLU A 668 24.56 10.99 5.56
CA GLU A 668 25.74 10.52 4.85
C GLU A 668 25.91 9.01 4.96
N SER A 669 26.25 8.36 3.85
CA SER A 669 26.65 6.95 3.82
C SER A 669 28.06 6.73 4.32
N GLY A 670 28.29 5.58 4.93
CA GLY A 670 29.64 5.06 5.13
C GLY A 670 30.31 4.65 3.80
N SER A 671 31.47 4.05 3.89
CA SER A 671 32.20 3.56 2.70
C SER A 671 32.89 2.22 2.97
N ASN A 672 33.41 1.60 1.90
CA ASN A 672 34.27 0.42 1.97
C ASN A 672 33.63 -0.76 2.70
N LEU A 673 32.39 -1.12 2.34
CA LEU A 673 31.76 -2.34 2.83
C LEU A 673 32.57 -3.55 2.39
N TRP A 674 32.95 -4.40 3.35
CA TRP A 674 33.77 -5.57 3.12
C TRP A 674 33.38 -6.71 4.04
N TYR A 675 33.86 -7.93 3.77
CA TYR A 675 33.74 -9.04 4.69
C TYR A 675 35.04 -9.84 4.84
N GLU A 676 35.21 -10.45 5.99
CA GLU A 676 36.24 -11.44 6.31
C GLU A 676 35.56 -12.68 6.88
N LEU A 677 36.16 -13.85 6.71
CA LEU A 677 35.65 -15.07 7.27
C LEU A 677 36.28 -15.37 8.63
N GLN A 678 35.43 -15.71 9.61
CA GLN A 678 35.87 -16.26 10.91
C GLN A 678 36.41 -17.69 10.72
N SER A 679 37.12 -18.23 11.72
CA SER A 679 37.56 -19.62 11.72
C SER A 679 36.44 -20.68 11.55
N ASN A 680 35.18 -20.32 11.83
CA ASN A 680 33.98 -21.12 11.63
C ASN A 680 33.25 -20.79 10.31
N MET A 681 33.95 -20.13 9.36
CA MET A 681 33.48 -19.73 8.04
C MET A 681 32.34 -18.71 8.02
N LYS A 682 31.88 -18.22 9.17
CA LYS A 682 30.87 -17.16 9.22
C LYS A 682 31.49 -15.80 8.92
N PRO A 683 30.78 -14.91 8.18
CA PRO A 683 31.37 -13.63 7.83
C PRO A 683 31.40 -12.64 9.01
N ILE A 684 32.43 -11.80 8.97
CA ILE A 684 32.50 -10.53 9.68
C ILE A 684 32.32 -9.45 8.61
N ILE A 685 31.30 -8.66 8.73
CA ILE A 685 31.01 -7.54 7.81
C ILE A 685 31.60 -6.28 8.42
N THR A 686 32.41 -5.55 7.67
CA THR A 686 33.10 -4.33 8.11
C THR A 686 32.85 -3.19 7.12
N TRP A 687 32.91 -1.97 7.62
CA TRP A 687 32.73 -0.74 6.80
C TRP A 687 33.46 0.44 7.46
N ASN A 688 33.62 1.52 6.71
CA ASN A 688 34.05 2.80 7.27
C ASN A 688 32.84 3.66 7.62
N ALA A 689 32.93 4.38 8.73
CA ALA A 689 31.92 5.35 9.12
C ALA A 689 31.78 6.47 8.06
N PRO A 690 30.62 7.17 8.00
CA PRO A 690 30.50 8.43 7.26
C PRO A 690 31.58 9.43 7.65
N ALA A 691 31.91 10.36 6.75
CA ALA A 691 32.88 11.42 7.03
C ALA A 691 32.40 12.35 8.14
N ASN A 692 31.09 12.68 8.12
CA ASN A 692 30.42 13.36 9.21
C ASN A 692 29.54 12.35 9.99
N THR A 693 29.77 12.25 11.29
CA THR A 693 29.02 11.35 12.20
C THR A 693 28.10 12.12 13.14
N GLU A 694 27.90 13.42 12.94
CA GLU A 694 26.96 14.23 13.72
C GLU A 694 25.52 13.73 13.45
N GLY A 695 24.77 13.45 14.51
CA GLY A 695 23.41 12.90 14.42
C GLY A 695 23.34 11.41 14.05
N LEU A 696 24.46 10.75 13.72
CA LEU A 696 24.47 9.32 13.41
C LEU A 696 24.04 8.50 14.60
N SER A 697 22.93 7.77 14.47
CA SER A 697 22.36 6.94 15.55
C SER A 697 22.86 5.49 15.52
N GLY A 698 23.23 5.00 14.34
CA GLY A 698 23.77 3.64 14.18
C GLY A 698 23.75 3.15 12.74
N TYR A 699 23.96 1.84 12.60
CA TYR A 699 23.95 1.16 11.30
C TYR A 699 22.97 0.01 11.33
N TYR A 700 22.21 -0.13 10.27
CA TYR A 700 21.30 -1.23 10.04
C TYR A 700 21.94 -2.24 9.10
N VAL A 701 22.08 -3.48 9.56
CA VAL A 701 22.68 -4.57 8.78
C VAL A 701 21.56 -5.46 8.29
N TYR A 702 21.48 -5.61 6.99
CA TYR A 702 20.51 -6.47 6.30
C TYR A 702 21.22 -7.67 5.69
N ARG A 703 20.50 -8.76 5.57
CA ARG A 703 20.97 -9.98 4.91
C ARG A 703 19.85 -10.55 4.06
N LYS A 704 20.18 -11.03 2.88
CA LYS A 704 19.31 -11.89 2.07
C LYS A 704 19.98 -13.23 1.82
N VAL A 705 19.18 -14.25 1.55
CA VAL A 705 19.64 -15.59 1.20
C VAL A 705 19.26 -15.85 -0.26
N ASN A 706 20.26 -16.20 -1.07
CA ASN A 706 20.09 -16.38 -2.51
C ASN A 706 19.41 -15.15 -3.18
N ASP A 707 18.35 -15.36 -3.95
CA ASP A 707 17.54 -14.32 -4.58
C ASP A 707 16.36 -13.84 -3.71
N GLY A 708 16.36 -14.20 -2.41
CA GLY A 708 15.34 -13.76 -1.47
C GLY A 708 15.46 -12.28 -1.09
N GLU A 709 14.52 -11.81 -0.28
CA GLU A 709 14.47 -10.42 0.18
C GLU A 709 15.49 -10.12 1.29
N TYR A 710 15.84 -8.83 1.43
CA TYR A 710 16.73 -8.37 2.50
C TYR A 710 15.99 -8.29 3.84
N GLU A 711 16.43 -9.08 4.81
CA GLU A 711 16.00 -9.01 6.20
C GLU A 711 16.98 -8.18 7.02
N ARG A 712 16.48 -7.29 7.89
CA ARG A 712 17.32 -6.65 8.87
C ARG A 712 17.71 -7.64 9.98
N ILE A 713 18.98 -7.93 10.09
CA ILE A 713 19.49 -8.91 11.06
C ILE A 713 20.11 -8.26 12.30
N LYS A 714 20.52 -6.99 12.23
CA LYS A 714 21.18 -6.31 13.34
C LYS A 714 21.11 -4.79 13.24
N ILE A 715 21.01 -4.14 14.40
CA ILE A 715 21.35 -2.73 14.58
C ILE A 715 22.71 -2.67 15.28
N VAL A 716 23.64 -1.93 14.72
CA VAL A 716 24.99 -1.71 15.21
C VAL A 716 25.11 -0.27 15.68
N ALA A 717 25.61 -0.04 16.89
CA ALA A 717 25.77 1.29 17.46
C ALA A 717 26.70 2.18 16.60
N ALA A 718 26.45 3.48 16.58
CA ALA A 718 27.17 4.48 15.75
C ALA A 718 28.71 4.44 15.89
N ASN A 719 29.22 4.04 17.06
CA ASN A 719 30.65 3.93 17.32
C ASN A 719 31.29 2.58 16.93
N LYS A 720 30.55 1.73 16.23
CA LYS A 720 31.02 0.41 15.75
C LYS A 720 30.80 0.31 14.24
N THR A 721 31.79 -0.20 13.55
CA THR A 721 31.78 -0.39 12.10
C THR A 721 32.03 -1.86 11.72
N GLU A 722 31.49 -2.77 12.56
CA GLU A 722 31.67 -4.22 12.39
C GLU A 722 30.40 -4.97 12.84
N TYR A 723 30.01 -5.96 12.06
CA TYR A 723 28.99 -6.96 12.40
C TYR A 723 29.58 -8.35 12.26
N LYS A 724 29.46 -9.18 13.28
CA LYS A 724 29.86 -10.61 13.25
C LYS A 724 28.62 -11.48 13.14
N GLU A 725 28.57 -12.32 12.10
CA GLU A 725 27.48 -13.27 11.95
C GLU A 725 27.58 -14.35 13.02
N THR A 726 26.53 -14.46 13.82
CA THR A 726 26.44 -15.43 14.94
C THR A 726 25.38 -16.49 14.73
N LYS A 727 24.37 -16.22 13.87
CA LYS A 727 23.32 -17.20 13.57
C LYS A 727 23.89 -18.42 12.86
N THR A 728 23.21 -19.55 13.00
CA THR A 728 23.50 -20.73 12.18
C THR A 728 23.11 -20.44 10.74
N LEU A 729 24.04 -20.54 9.82
CA LEU A 729 23.81 -20.42 8.39
C LEU A 729 23.58 -21.84 7.81
N GLU A 730 22.71 -21.92 6.81
CA GLU A 730 22.48 -23.14 6.06
C GLU A 730 23.53 -23.25 4.95
N TYR A 731 24.04 -24.44 4.72
CA TYR A 731 25.05 -24.67 3.68
C TYR A 731 24.44 -24.52 2.27
N ASP A 732 25.35 -24.32 1.31
CA ASP A 732 25.06 -24.23 -0.10
C ASP A 732 24.13 -23.05 -0.49
N ASN A 733 24.21 -21.98 0.31
CA ASN A 733 23.47 -20.73 0.07
C ASN A 733 24.41 -19.52 -0.05
N TRP A 734 24.00 -18.56 -0.86
CA TRP A 734 24.57 -17.23 -0.89
C TRP A 734 23.92 -16.37 0.19
N TYR A 735 24.74 -15.70 0.99
CA TYR A 735 24.33 -14.73 1.99
C TYR A 735 24.83 -13.36 1.57
N THR A 736 23.93 -12.46 1.20
CA THR A 736 24.27 -11.11 0.76
C THR A 736 23.94 -10.11 1.84
N TYR A 737 24.92 -9.29 2.22
CA TYR A 737 24.82 -8.32 3.31
C TYR A 737 24.82 -6.90 2.77
N LYS A 738 23.90 -6.07 3.27
CA LYS A 738 23.77 -4.65 2.99
C LYS A 738 23.83 -3.89 4.31
N VAL A 739 24.48 -2.74 4.35
CA VAL A 739 24.59 -1.88 5.54
C VAL A 739 24.17 -0.48 5.18
N MET A 740 23.35 0.15 6.02
CA MET A 740 22.88 1.53 5.86
C MET A 740 23.10 2.29 7.15
N ALA A 741 23.58 3.54 7.07
CA ALA A 741 23.65 4.45 8.21
C ALA A 741 22.26 5.04 8.48
N TYR A 742 21.94 5.28 9.75
CA TYR A 742 20.68 5.85 10.18
C TYR A 742 20.90 7.04 11.11
N TYR A 743 20.21 8.14 10.83
CA TYR A 743 20.23 9.42 11.52
C TYR A 743 18.84 9.71 12.08
N GLN A 744 18.65 9.43 13.38
CA GLN A 744 17.33 9.50 14.02
C GLN A 744 16.79 10.94 14.08
N ASP A 745 17.64 11.92 14.33
CA ASP A 745 17.20 13.31 14.54
C ASP A 745 16.57 13.94 13.27
N ILE A 746 16.92 13.44 12.10
CA ILE A 746 16.37 13.86 10.80
C ILE A 746 15.60 12.74 10.10
N ASP A 747 15.38 11.63 10.80
CA ASP A 747 14.69 10.42 10.30
C ASP A 747 15.19 9.99 8.92
N CYS A 748 16.51 9.87 8.76
CA CYS A 748 17.14 9.57 7.49
C CYS A 748 17.88 8.25 7.50
N PHE A 749 17.55 7.38 6.54
CA PHE A 749 18.37 6.25 6.12
C PHE A 749 19.25 6.67 4.95
N ALA A 750 20.54 6.70 5.15
CA ALA A 750 21.48 6.98 4.08
C ALA A 750 21.48 5.83 3.04
N ALA A 751 21.91 6.13 1.82
CA ALA A 751 22.09 5.13 0.79
C ALA A 751 22.95 3.94 1.31
N PRO A 752 22.74 2.72 0.82
CA PRO A 752 23.52 1.58 1.25
C PRO A 752 25.00 1.80 1.04
N ILE A 753 25.83 1.33 1.97
CA ILE A 753 27.28 1.49 1.92
C ILE A 753 27.84 0.73 0.74
N LYS A 754 28.61 1.44 -0.10
CA LYS A 754 29.25 0.87 -1.29
C LYS A 754 30.34 -0.11 -0.90
N ALA A 755 30.42 -1.24 -1.59
CA ALA A 755 31.46 -2.23 -1.38
C ALA A 755 32.86 -1.65 -1.68
N MET A 756 33.87 -2.15 -0.99
CA MET A 756 35.27 -1.73 -1.14
C MET A 756 35.79 -1.97 -2.56
N TYR A 757 35.28 -3.02 -3.21
CA TYR A 757 35.64 -3.37 -4.58
C TYR A 757 34.38 -3.54 -5.42
N GLY A 758 34.40 -3.00 -6.63
CA GLY A 758 33.24 -3.00 -7.53
C GLY A 758 32.27 -1.84 -7.29
N ASN A 759 31.16 -1.86 -8.04
CA ASN A 759 30.11 -0.82 -7.99
C ASN A 759 28.85 -1.29 -7.25
N GLN A 760 28.99 -2.21 -6.30
CA GLN A 760 27.86 -2.79 -5.59
C GLN A 760 27.68 -2.17 -4.21
N TYR A 761 26.45 -2.18 -3.72
CA TYR A 761 26.06 -1.69 -2.41
C TYR A 761 25.76 -2.83 -1.43
N CYS A 762 26.42 -3.95 -1.64
CA CYS A 762 26.33 -5.15 -0.81
C CYS A 762 27.59 -6.01 -0.96
N VAL A 763 27.76 -6.96 -0.03
CA VAL A 763 28.78 -8.02 -0.11
C VAL A 763 28.12 -9.38 0.00
N SER A 764 28.54 -10.34 -0.83
CA SER A 764 27.96 -11.68 -0.86
C SER A 764 28.98 -12.75 -0.44
N VAL A 765 28.53 -13.71 0.35
CA VAL A 765 29.32 -14.81 0.86
C VAL A 765 28.61 -16.12 0.57
N TYR A 766 29.25 -17.04 -0.12
CA TYR A 766 28.76 -18.40 -0.29
C TYR A 766 29.15 -19.25 0.92
N TYR A 767 28.18 -19.89 1.56
CA TYR A 767 28.41 -20.73 2.74
C TYR A 767 28.24 -22.19 2.34
N SER A 768 29.38 -22.93 2.19
CA SER A 768 29.41 -24.33 1.77
C SER A 768 29.77 -25.27 2.91
N VAL A 769 29.39 -26.56 2.76
CA VAL A 769 29.73 -27.64 3.70
C VAL A 769 31.25 -27.88 3.71
N ASP A 770 31.86 -27.71 2.56
CA ASP A 770 33.30 -27.86 2.41
C ASP A 770 33.94 -26.51 2.67
N GLY A 771 34.21 -26.20 3.94
CA GLY A 771 35.15 -25.16 4.29
C GLY A 771 36.39 -25.38 3.43
N VAL A 772 36.90 -24.30 2.77
CA VAL A 772 38.15 -24.36 2.02
C VAL A 772 39.20 -24.95 2.94
N ASP A 773 39.39 -26.25 2.83
CA ASP A 773 40.45 -26.95 3.55
C ASP A 773 41.72 -26.61 2.78
N GLU A 774 42.40 -25.54 3.19
CA GLU A 774 43.75 -25.22 2.65
C GLU A 774 44.75 -26.31 2.93
N THR A 775 44.36 -27.41 3.57
CA THR A 775 45.21 -28.52 4.02
C THR A 775 45.10 -29.80 3.17
N ALA A 776 44.20 -29.87 2.18
CA ALA A 776 44.01 -31.12 1.44
C ALA A 776 44.22 -30.97 -0.06
N SER A 777 45.41 -30.67 -0.49
CA SER A 777 46.10 -31.24 -1.68
C SER A 777 47.42 -30.56 -1.93
N ASN A 778 48.51 -31.27 -1.64
CA ASN A 778 49.86 -30.85 -1.96
C ASN A 778 50.13 -30.78 -3.48
N ASN A 779 49.11 -30.93 -4.33
CA ASN A 779 49.28 -31.06 -5.78
C ASN A 779 48.50 -30.01 -6.64
N VAL A 780 47.84 -29.04 -6.04
CA VAL A 780 47.17 -27.97 -6.80
C VAL A 780 47.92 -26.63 -6.61
N SER A 781 48.33 -26.02 -7.66
CA SER A 781 48.96 -24.69 -7.63
C SER A 781 48.35 -23.78 -8.69
N ILE A 782 47.98 -22.56 -8.28
CA ILE A 782 47.47 -21.51 -9.15
C ILE A 782 48.34 -20.28 -9.01
N TYR A 783 49.01 -19.87 -10.10
CA TYR A 783 49.98 -18.77 -10.09
C TYR A 783 50.01 -18.00 -11.43
N PRO A 784 50.44 -16.73 -11.40
CA PRO A 784 50.69 -15.91 -10.22
C PRO A 784 49.41 -15.49 -9.53
N ASN A 785 49.49 -15.25 -8.22
CA ASN A 785 48.42 -14.64 -7.45
C ASN A 785 49.03 -13.54 -6.55
N PRO A 786 48.85 -12.24 -6.83
CA PRO A 786 47.95 -11.66 -7.85
C PRO A 786 48.39 -11.98 -9.31
N ALA A 787 47.37 -12.20 -10.15
CA ALA A 787 47.55 -12.43 -11.59
C ALA A 787 47.33 -11.11 -12.38
N LYS A 788 47.95 -11.01 -13.58
CA LYS A 788 47.79 -9.86 -14.45
C LYS A 788 47.12 -10.24 -15.78
N ASP A 789 47.85 -10.90 -16.63
CA ASP A 789 47.38 -11.22 -18.00
C ASP A 789 47.13 -12.72 -18.20
N VAL A 790 47.82 -13.55 -17.41
CA VAL A 790 47.68 -15.01 -17.46
C VAL A 790 47.60 -15.63 -16.07
N LEU A 791 46.92 -16.77 -16.01
CA LEU A 791 46.78 -17.58 -14.80
C LEU A 791 47.15 -19.02 -15.12
N SER A 792 48.24 -19.52 -14.55
CA SER A 792 48.69 -20.90 -14.71
C SER A 792 48.12 -21.75 -13.60
N ILE A 793 47.60 -22.91 -13.96
CA ILE A 793 47.00 -23.88 -13.06
C ILE A 793 47.70 -25.21 -13.30
N ASN A 794 48.20 -25.78 -12.22
CA ASN A 794 48.82 -27.11 -12.20
C ASN A 794 48.09 -27.96 -11.16
N ALA A 795 47.54 -29.12 -11.60
CA ALA A 795 46.83 -30.06 -10.75
C ALA A 795 46.78 -31.43 -11.41
N ASP A 796 46.91 -32.51 -10.64
CA ASP A 796 46.84 -33.88 -11.15
C ASP A 796 45.44 -34.18 -11.73
N ASN A 797 45.39 -34.74 -12.95
CA ASN A 797 44.14 -35.12 -13.65
C ASN A 797 43.09 -34.00 -13.66
N LEU A 798 43.53 -32.80 -14.01
CA LEU A 798 42.64 -31.62 -14.12
C LEU A 798 41.65 -31.81 -15.29
N SER A 799 40.37 -31.80 -14.97
CA SER A 799 39.29 -32.07 -15.95
C SER A 799 38.37 -30.91 -16.22
N SER A 800 38.26 -29.94 -15.30
CA SER A 800 37.41 -28.76 -15.48
C SER A 800 37.94 -27.58 -14.70
N ILE A 801 37.78 -26.36 -15.25
CA ILE A 801 38.11 -25.10 -14.62
C ILE A 801 36.97 -24.14 -14.83
N MET A 802 36.44 -23.62 -13.71
CA MET A 802 35.41 -22.58 -13.69
C MET A 802 35.94 -21.38 -12.91
N ILE A 803 35.80 -20.19 -13.44
CA ILE A 803 36.16 -18.95 -12.74
C ILE A 803 34.88 -18.16 -12.45
N TYR A 804 34.74 -17.76 -11.22
CA TYR A 804 33.64 -16.94 -10.75
C TYR A 804 34.17 -15.58 -10.27
N ASN A 805 33.46 -14.51 -10.58
CA ASN A 805 33.76 -13.21 -10.00
C ASN A 805 33.29 -13.12 -8.54
N SER A 806 33.56 -11.99 -7.87
CA SER A 806 33.24 -11.77 -6.45
C SER A 806 31.73 -11.83 -6.11
N ILE A 807 30.85 -11.81 -7.13
CA ILE A 807 29.38 -11.93 -6.98
C ILE A 807 28.87 -13.33 -7.36
N GLY A 808 29.76 -14.28 -7.57
CA GLY A 808 29.38 -15.65 -7.91
C GLY A 808 28.98 -15.88 -9.36
N GLN A 809 29.07 -14.85 -10.22
CA GLN A 809 28.81 -15.02 -11.64
C GLN A 809 29.95 -15.80 -12.28
N LYS A 810 29.65 -16.85 -13.01
CA LYS A 810 30.62 -17.64 -13.76
C LYS A 810 31.09 -16.85 -14.98
N VAL A 811 32.37 -16.50 -14.98
CA VAL A 811 33.02 -15.69 -16.04
C VAL A 811 33.88 -16.52 -17.00
N LEU A 812 34.22 -17.75 -16.62
CA LEU A 812 34.90 -18.70 -17.44
C LEU A 812 34.49 -20.12 -17.08
N ASP A 813 34.32 -20.98 -18.10
CA ASP A 813 34.00 -22.40 -17.93
C ASP A 813 34.66 -23.20 -19.05
N ILE A 814 35.66 -24.01 -18.71
CA ILE A 814 36.40 -24.81 -19.68
C ILE A 814 36.60 -26.24 -19.17
N VAL A 815 36.47 -27.18 -20.09
CA VAL A 815 36.82 -28.57 -19.86
C VAL A 815 38.23 -28.78 -20.38
N VAL A 816 39.07 -29.38 -19.58
CA VAL A 816 40.50 -29.68 -19.92
C VAL A 816 40.75 -31.16 -19.61
N ASP A 817 41.81 -31.71 -20.18
CA ASP A 817 42.31 -33.07 -19.90
C ASP A 817 43.82 -32.98 -19.87
N THR A 818 44.36 -32.39 -18.78
CA THR A 818 45.79 -32.11 -18.63
C THR A 818 46.15 -31.93 -17.17
N ASN A 819 47.42 -32.01 -16.83
CA ASN A 819 47.91 -31.70 -15.48
C ASN A 819 48.34 -30.26 -15.30
N GLU A 820 48.47 -29.49 -16.41
CA GLU A 820 48.87 -28.08 -16.38
C GLU A 820 48.19 -27.33 -17.53
N THR A 821 47.70 -26.13 -17.22
CA THR A 821 47.13 -25.24 -18.24
C THR A 821 47.37 -23.78 -17.88
N THR A 822 47.38 -22.92 -18.89
CA THR A 822 47.50 -21.47 -18.71
C THR A 822 46.32 -20.80 -19.38
N LEU A 823 45.63 -19.99 -18.61
CA LEU A 823 44.45 -19.24 -19.03
C LEU A 823 44.83 -17.82 -19.37
N ASP A 824 44.36 -17.32 -20.48
CA ASP A 824 44.37 -15.90 -20.79
C ASP A 824 43.20 -15.25 -20.01
N ILE A 825 43.53 -14.36 -19.09
CA ILE A 825 42.58 -13.64 -18.25
C ILE A 825 42.56 -12.16 -18.57
N THR A 826 43.08 -11.75 -19.73
CA THR A 826 43.12 -10.34 -20.17
C THR A 826 41.74 -9.71 -20.29
N ASN A 827 40.68 -10.49 -20.41
CA ASN A 827 39.30 -10.03 -20.48
C ASN A 827 38.61 -9.91 -19.10
N LEU A 828 39.31 -10.31 -18.02
CA LEU A 828 38.77 -10.19 -16.65
C LEU A 828 39.26 -8.89 -16.02
N GLU A 829 38.41 -8.14 -15.37
CA GLU A 829 38.75 -6.88 -14.69
C GLU A 829 39.58 -7.10 -13.43
N SER A 830 40.23 -6.02 -12.91
CA SER A 830 40.88 -6.08 -11.61
C SER A 830 39.87 -6.41 -10.53
N GLY A 831 40.14 -7.42 -9.71
CA GLY A 831 39.24 -7.88 -8.68
C GLY A 831 39.59 -9.22 -8.08
N ILE A 832 38.74 -9.73 -7.23
CA ILE A 832 38.86 -11.05 -6.64
C ILE A 832 37.98 -12.02 -7.42
N TYR A 833 38.60 -13.18 -7.75
CA TYR A 833 37.95 -14.28 -8.43
C TYR A 833 38.15 -15.58 -7.67
N PHE A 834 37.23 -16.49 -7.81
CA PHE A 834 37.29 -17.85 -7.29
C PHE A 834 37.46 -18.81 -8.45
N VAL A 835 38.58 -19.50 -8.47
CA VAL A 835 38.88 -20.52 -9.46
C VAL A 835 38.51 -21.87 -8.88
N ARG A 836 37.50 -22.48 -9.46
CA ARG A 836 37.00 -23.81 -9.10
C ARG A 836 37.52 -24.83 -10.09
N LEU A 837 38.14 -25.86 -9.59
CA LEU A 837 38.81 -26.90 -10.39
C LEU A 837 38.19 -28.26 -10.09
N ILE A 838 38.08 -29.13 -11.09
CA ILE A 838 37.93 -30.57 -10.85
C ILE A 838 39.21 -31.23 -11.24
N ALA A 839 39.92 -31.73 -10.24
CA ALA A 839 41.21 -32.37 -10.37
C ALA A 839 41.18 -33.71 -9.60
N ASP A 840 41.67 -34.79 -10.22
CA ASP A 840 41.63 -36.17 -9.66
C ASP A 840 40.26 -36.60 -9.14
N GLY A 841 39.19 -36.17 -9.85
CA GLY A 841 37.81 -36.40 -9.52
C GLY A 841 37.30 -35.68 -8.24
N ARG A 842 38.10 -34.71 -7.73
CA ARG A 842 37.74 -33.87 -6.57
C ARG A 842 37.61 -32.43 -6.98
N GLU A 843 36.79 -31.70 -6.29
CA GLU A 843 36.59 -30.28 -6.49
C GLU A 843 37.49 -29.50 -5.52
N VAL A 844 38.26 -28.53 -6.10
CA VAL A 844 39.12 -27.62 -5.35
C VAL A 844 38.80 -26.21 -5.76
N THR A 845 38.61 -25.30 -4.83
CA THR A 845 38.39 -23.87 -5.10
C THR A 845 39.49 -23.05 -4.46
N GLN A 846 40.12 -22.16 -5.26
CA GLN A 846 41.14 -21.22 -4.78
C GLN A 846 40.78 -19.79 -5.16
N LYS A 847 41.10 -18.87 -4.26
CA LYS A 847 40.93 -17.42 -4.46
C LYS A 847 42.11 -16.86 -5.22
N VAL A 848 41.83 -16.10 -6.27
CA VAL A 848 42.84 -15.41 -7.10
C VAL A 848 42.50 -13.93 -7.15
N SER A 849 43.53 -13.09 -6.95
CA SER A 849 43.44 -11.65 -7.20
C SER A 849 43.92 -11.34 -8.59
N ILE A 850 43.16 -10.58 -9.40
CA ILE A 850 43.58 -10.05 -10.69
C ILE A 850 43.86 -8.56 -10.49
N VAL A 851 45.04 -8.11 -10.94
CA VAL A 851 45.52 -6.71 -10.86
C VAL A 851 45.99 -6.26 -12.25
N ARG A 852 45.51 -5.10 -12.65
CA ARG A 852 45.91 -4.48 -13.95
C ARG A 852 46.63 -3.17 -13.73
#